data_e50d2526c97fe19eb2728e0f9e7b7124
#
_entry.id   e50d2526c97fe19eb2728e0f9e7b7124
#
_cell.length_a   1.000
_cell.length_b   1.000
_cell.length_c   1.000
_cell.angle_alpha   90.00
_cell.angle_beta   90.00
_cell.angle_gamma   90.00
#
_symmetry.space_group_name_H-M   'P 1'
#
loop_
_entity.id
_entity.type
_entity.pdbx_description
1 polymer ?
#
loop_
_entity_poly.entity_id
_entity_poly.type
_entity_poly.pdbx_seq_one_letter_code
_entity_poly.pdbx_strand_id
1 'polypeptide(L)'
;MKKLLISFGFLLACVCAWAQGIGSYSDLQAFIEACNKGESIIQWCNSDTVVVLTADIDMAKAKKFVPVKSFSGHFDGQSHRLKNWKAQRGLFSEITKRGVVEGIIIDASCSLNATSKGEEFYAGFIADKNYGLIKGCINYGKISHKCGYALSNNNIGGIAGYNRYAILNCSNYGEISSDVSGVNKEEVFIAVGGIAGGGAGKPKYASVIAHCNNEGAIKVIANLASIYAGGICGNASRSSLKYCDNRGKISADIRAAEDGSTKGIAKVGGIAAQTKNHILRCYNYGALNAAGECGANIGGIVGIPHESLVIADCINYGPVKAEGEQPSNVGGIVGSIGRPVHVRGCTNYGEIRFDGVSSRARSTAAGIVGNIYCPKSQKAGAYVRECVNHGSISAGSGGNKYDGSNRNAIHVGGVVAYAEARPDLRASVANCSNDGKVSCASGRKGDVIGNAVNVKTGGAAAQDYAVAVQPKADGTNIWGSVTTSDGKGLEGIVVTDGRQCVKTAADGSYSMTSDLSCTRFVYLSMPSYVEIPIREGRPQQFRRIPHDAKAATADFVLQTREPAKEYKVLMIADPQVRPYGWDDSMERWDDTVAPDAEAFRASCSGDVYSINLGDLVYNEMYAWDDYLDVAAKINCPTFNVIGNHDYDQNTLFEIEQGNVFFETYVGPEHYSFDLGDIHYVILNTIMYDRPSVNDKYKYGLDDRTLEWLKADLSYVPKNKIIMLCSHHNPFKTPNNSKHGSHNFHSRHYNEYLALVKDYKAVYAWNGHNHQNFYYNYANHIGKDTKHGAPNIQCISVARATGALRFNRPIGSKGEPQGYMVMNVHGEQVDWYYKGVGFGKDYQMKVYSPARTGDDKVKANIWNWSEGWSTPEWYENGVKVADMEFTPGIDPDYYDLFATYDNQTNRKYCQPDKNCIMFSVEPTPGATSGEVRVTDMFGNTYTQQVTL
;
A
#
# COMPACT_ATOMS: atom_id res chain seq x y z
N MET A 1 -45.03 -30.84 -32.05
CA MET A 1 -43.64 -30.37 -32.03
C MET A 1 -43.22 -29.45 -33.20
N LYS A 2 -43.85 -29.48 -34.38
CA LYS A 2 -43.47 -28.60 -35.52
C LYS A 2 -44.00 -27.15 -35.44
N LYS A 3 -45.03 -26.87 -34.63
CA LYS A 3 -45.54 -25.49 -34.46
C LYS A 3 -44.88 -24.65 -33.38
N LEU A 4 -44.07 -25.32 -32.50
CA LEU A 4 -43.29 -24.61 -31.45
C LEU A 4 -41.95 -24.11 -31.94
N LEU A 5 -41.40 -24.74 -32.99
CA LEU A 5 -40.10 -24.33 -33.61
C LEU A 5 -40.21 -23.10 -34.50
N ILE A 6 -41.36 -22.79 -35.03
CA ILE A 6 -41.57 -21.63 -35.92
C ILE A 6 -41.79 -20.35 -35.08
N SER A 7 -42.36 -20.43 -33.86
CA SER A 7 -42.50 -19.29 -32.96
C SER A 7 -41.16 -18.89 -32.30
N PHE A 8 -40.23 -19.85 -32.09
CA PHE A 8 -38.91 -19.51 -31.57
C PHE A 8 -37.97 -18.93 -32.63
N GLY A 9 -38.14 -19.34 -33.89
CA GLY A 9 -37.37 -18.80 -35.02
C GLY A 9 -37.74 -17.33 -35.36
N PHE A 10 -38.99 -16.94 -35.15
CA PHE A 10 -39.47 -15.55 -35.37
C PHE A 10 -39.09 -14.61 -34.21
N LEU A 11 -38.96 -15.12 -32.98
CA LEU A 11 -38.47 -14.30 -31.83
C LEU A 11 -36.98 -14.08 -31.91
N LEU A 12 -36.19 -15.05 -32.44
CA LEU A 12 -34.74 -14.91 -32.67
C LEU A 12 -34.43 -14.03 -33.88
N ALA A 13 -35.26 -14.00 -34.90
CA ALA A 13 -35.06 -13.15 -36.06
C ALA A 13 -35.41 -11.66 -35.86
N CYS A 14 -36.17 -11.33 -34.82
CA CYS A 14 -36.46 -9.92 -34.46
C CYS A 14 -35.44 -9.29 -33.53
N VAL A 15 -34.49 -10.06 -32.98
CA VAL A 15 -33.42 -9.54 -32.11
C VAL A 15 -32.15 -9.15 -32.91
N CYS A 16 -32.07 -9.48 -34.20
CA CYS A 16 -31.01 -9.03 -35.10
C CYS A 16 -31.32 -7.67 -35.80
N ALA A 17 -32.16 -6.85 -35.25
CA ALA A 17 -32.28 -5.45 -35.66
C ALA A 17 -31.23 -4.64 -34.89
N TRP A 18 -30.07 -4.52 -35.49
CA TRP A 18 -29.01 -3.51 -35.36
C TRP A 18 -29.02 -2.71 -34.04
N ALA A 19 -28.13 -3.06 -33.15
CA ALA A 19 -27.72 -2.17 -32.06
C ALA A 19 -27.21 -0.86 -32.70
N GLN A 20 -28.02 0.19 -32.74
CA GLN A 20 -27.64 1.44 -33.45
C GLN A 20 -26.73 2.33 -32.59
N GLY A 21 -26.58 2.04 -31.30
CA GLY A 21 -25.91 2.96 -30.40
C GLY A 21 -26.59 4.34 -30.35
N ILE A 22 -25.92 5.32 -29.77
CA ILE A 22 -26.39 6.71 -29.66
C ILE A 22 -25.57 7.56 -30.63
N GLY A 23 -26.16 7.96 -31.76
CA GLY A 23 -25.51 8.73 -32.82
C GLY A 23 -25.95 10.18 -32.92
N SER A 24 -26.97 10.58 -32.17
CA SER A 24 -27.52 11.95 -32.23
C SER A 24 -28.08 12.41 -30.88
N TYR A 25 -28.35 13.73 -30.76
CA TYR A 25 -28.99 14.25 -29.55
C TYR A 25 -30.41 13.68 -29.35
N SER A 26 -31.15 13.38 -30.41
CA SER A 26 -32.48 12.73 -30.28
C SER A 26 -32.35 11.31 -29.72
N ASP A 27 -31.32 10.54 -30.12
CA ASP A 27 -31.09 9.21 -29.58
C ASP A 27 -30.69 9.29 -28.11
N LEU A 28 -29.80 10.23 -27.76
CA LEU A 28 -29.41 10.47 -26.36
C LEU A 28 -30.61 10.85 -25.50
N GLN A 29 -31.50 11.70 -26.00
CA GLN A 29 -32.71 12.09 -25.30
C GLN A 29 -33.64 10.89 -25.10
N ALA A 30 -33.86 10.09 -26.13
CA ALA A 30 -34.71 8.89 -26.06
C ALA A 30 -34.10 7.85 -25.08
N PHE A 31 -32.77 7.66 -25.10
CA PHE A 31 -32.06 6.84 -24.12
C PHE A 31 -32.30 7.32 -22.67
N ILE A 32 -32.12 8.62 -22.43
CA ILE A 32 -32.35 9.23 -21.10
C ILE A 32 -33.80 9.01 -20.63
N GLU A 33 -34.78 9.22 -21.53
CA GLU A 33 -36.20 9.00 -21.23
C GLU A 33 -36.47 7.54 -20.87
N ALA A 34 -35.97 6.58 -21.65
CA ALA A 34 -36.08 5.15 -21.37
C ALA A 34 -35.47 4.77 -20.02
N CYS A 35 -34.24 5.23 -19.73
CA CYS A 35 -33.62 5.02 -18.40
C CYS A 35 -34.49 5.57 -17.27
N ASN A 36 -35.02 6.79 -17.43
CA ASN A 36 -35.79 7.47 -16.39
C ASN A 36 -37.18 6.87 -16.19
N LYS A 37 -37.70 6.15 -17.17
CA LYS A 37 -38.95 5.39 -17.09
C LYS A 37 -38.78 3.93 -16.70
N GLY A 38 -37.53 3.41 -16.66
CA GLY A 38 -37.20 2.01 -16.42
C GLY A 38 -37.52 1.10 -17.63
N GLU A 39 -37.57 1.66 -18.83
CA GLU A 39 -37.75 0.96 -20.08
C GLU A 39 -36.47 0.27 -20.55
N SER A 40 -36.57 -0.67 -21.51
CA SER A 40 -35.39 -1.37 -22.06
C SER A 40 -34.48 -0.43 -22.83
N ILE A 41 -33.20 -0.52 -22.58
CA ILE A 41 -32.15 0.26 -23.25
C ILE A 41 -31.34 -0.54 -24.27
N ILE A 42 -31.76 -1.78 -24.55
CA ILE A 42 -30.97 -2.74 -25.35
C ILE A 42 -30.74 -2.25 -26.80
N GLN A 43 -31.60 -1.40 -27.32
CA GLN A 43 -31.48 -0.83 -28.67
C GLN A 43 -30.28 0.10 -28.85
N TRP A 44 -29.68 0.58 -27.75
CA TRP A 44 -28.47 1.41 -27.76
C TRP A 44 -27.21 0.63 -27.32
N CYS A 45 -27.38 -0.67 -27.01
CA CYS A 45 -26.27 -1.52 -26.59
C CYS A 45 -25.60 -2.20 -27.79
N ASN A 46 -24.32 -2.47 -27.67
CA ASN A 46 -23.58 -3.40 -28.55
C ASN A 46 -23.88 -4.87 -28.17
N SER A 47 -23.19 -5.83 -28.81
CA SER A 47 -23.30 -7.28 -28.53
C SER A 47 -23.02 -7.64 -27.06
N ASP A 48 -22.25 -6.82 -26.35
CA ASP A 48 -21.81 -7.07 -24.98
C ASP A 48 -22.71 -6.38 -23.93
N THR A 49 -23.88 -5.91 -24.34
CA THR A 49 -24.84 -5.18 -23.50
C THR A 49 -24.33 -3.82 -22.98
N VAL A 50 -23.35 -3.23 -23.66
CA VAL A 50 -22.79 -1.91 -23.37
C VAL A 50 -23.49 -0.87 -24.23
N VAL A 51 -24.03 0.18 -23.60
CA VAL A 51 -24.57 1.35 -24.31
C VAL A 51 -23.40 2.14 -24.92
N VAL A 52 -23.44 2.43 -26.20
CA VAL A 52 -22.30 3.06 -26.90
C VAL A 52 -22.71 4.37 -27.57
N LEU A 53 -21.82 5.38 -27.52
CA LEU A 53 -21.87 6.49 -28.45
C LEU A 53 -21.26 6.06 -29.79
N THR A 54 -21.88 6.44 -30.90
CA THR A 54 -21.39 6.12 -32.24
C THR A 54 -21.00 7.36 -33.04
N ALA A 55 -21.19 8.56 -32.46
CA ALA A 55 -20.77 9.83 -33.04
C ALA A 55 -20.66 10.91 -31.97
N ASP A 56 -20.04 12.03 -32.31
CA ASP A 56 -20.08 13.24 -31.51
C ASP A 56 -21.52 13.81 -31.45
N ILE A 57 -21.96 14.18 -30.25
CA ILE A 57 -23.33 14.64 -30.02
C ILE A 57 -23.36 16.17 -29.88
N ASP A 58 -24.08 16.85 -30.75
CA ASP A 58 -24.35 18.30 -30.62
C ASP A 58 -25.53 18.55 -29.69
N MET A 59 -25.23 19.10 -28.52
CA MET A 59 -26.18 19.39 -27.44
C MET A 59 -26.78 20.81 -27.54
N ALA A 60 -26.60 21.55 -28.61
CA ALA A 60 -27.09 22.93 -28.73
C ALA A 60 -28.63 23.06 -28.52
N LYS A 61 -29.36 22.00 -28.84
CA LYS A 61 -30.82 21.94 -28.66
C LYS A 61 -31.28 21.57 -27.23
N ALA A 62 -30.34 21.18 -26.32
CA ALA A 62 -30.64 20.76 -24.97
C ALA A 62 -30.98 21.90 -23.99
N LYS A 63 -31.99 22.72 -24.31
CA LYS A 63 -32.38 23.94 -23.54
C LYS A 63 -32.90 23.60 -22.12
N LYS A 64 -33.55 22.44 -21.94
CA LYS A 64 -34.06 21.94 -20.66
C LYS A 64 -33.61 20.50 -20.48
N PHE A 65 -32.33 20.32 -20.36
CA PHE A 65 -31.74 18.99 -20.21
C PHE A 65 -32.17 18.33 -18.89
N VAL A 66 -32.67 17.11 -18.98
CA VAL A 66 -32.99 16.27 -17.82
C VAL A 66 -31.95 15.15 -17.78
N PRO A 67 -31.18 15.03 -16.73
CA PRO A 67 -30.15 13.97 -16.63
C PRO A 67 -30.77 12.58 -16.50
N VAL A 68 -29.96 11.52 -16.72
CA VAL A 68 -30.28 10.16 -16.29
C VAL A 68 -30.35 10.16 -14.77
N LYS A 69 -31.53 9.85 -14.19
CA LYS A 69 -31.76 9.95 -12.73
C LYS A 69 -30.91 8.94 -11.95
N SER A 70 -30.85 7.70 -12.46
CA SER A 70 -30.09 6.61 -11.82
C SER A 70 -29.66 5.60 -12.88
N PHE A 71 -28.35 5.34 -12.99
CA PHE A 71 -27.80 4.47 -14.02
C PHE A 71 -27.05 3.28 -13.40
N SER A 72 -27.41 2.06 -13.81
CA SER A 72 -26.83 0.82 -13.32
C SER A 72 -26.23 -0.08 -14.42
N GLY A 73 -26.25 0.39 -15.68
CA GLY A 73 -25.67 -0.29 -16.85
C GLY A 73 -24.22 0.06 -17.10
N HIS A 74 -23.71 -0.35 -18.24
CA HIS A 74 -22.40 0.05 -18.74
C HIS A 74 -22.61 1.01 -19.93
N PHE A 75 -22.01 2.20 -19.87
CA PHE A 75 -22.04 3.24 -20.89
C PHE A 75 -20.65 3.58 -21.36
N ASP A 76 -20.35 3.33 -22.62
CA ASP A 76 -19.08 3.66 -23.26
C ASP A 76 -19.24 4.77 -24.28
N GLY A 77 -18.63 5.91 -24.00
CA GLY A 77 -18.60 7.06 -24.88
C GLY A 77 -17.70 6.89 -26.12
N GLN A 78 -16.89 5.84 -26.17
CA GLN A 78 -15.95 5.53 -27.28
C GLN A 78 -15.10 6.74 -27.73
N SER A 79 -14.76 7.60 -26.78
CA SER A 79 -14.04 8.87 -27.00
C SER A 79 -14.80 9.89 -27.88
N HIS A 80 -16.10 9.73 -28.08
CA HIS A 80 -16.93 10.74 -28.72
C HIS A 80 -17.20 11.94 -27.80
N ARG A 81 -17.47 13.08 -28.42
CA ARG A 81 -17.63 14.37 -27.74
C ARG A 81 -19.09 14.77 -27.58
N LEU A 82 -19.40 15.34 -26.42
CA LEU A 82 -20.60 16.15 -26.23
C LEU A 82 -20.23 17.60 -26.45
N LYS A 83 -20.87 18.27 -27.43
CA LYS A 83 -20.54 19.64 -27.89
C LYS A 83 -21.68 20.61 -27.63
N ASN A 84 -21.37 21.91 -27.51
CA ASN A 84 -22.33 23.02 -27.41
C ASN A 84 -23.34 22.90 -26.25
N TRP A 85 -23.01 22.14 -25.21
CA TRP A 85 -23.90 21.86 -24.09
C TRP A 85 -23.86 22.98 -23.05
N LYS A 86 -25.01 23.64 -22.84
CA LYS A 86 -25.23 24.61 -21.76
C LYS A 86 -25.93 23.90 -20.59
N ALA A 87 -25.16 23.16 -19.82
CA ALA A 87 -25.65 22.32 -18.74
C ALA A 87 -25.97 23.12 -17.46
N GLN A 88 -26.87 22.59 -16.64
CA GLN A 88 -27.10 23.01 -15.25
C GLN A 88 -26.79 21.87 -14.26
N ARG A 89 -26.73 20.64 -14.75
CA ARG A 89 -26.44 19.39 -14.07
C ARG A 89 -25.59 18.49 -14.95
N GLY A 90 -25.02 17.44 -14.36
CA GLY A 90 -24.28 16.42 -15.10
C GLY A 90 -25.14 15.57 -16.03
N LEU A 91 -24.50 14.72 -16.83
CA LEU A 91 -25.19 13.78 -17.72
C LEU A 91 -26.00 12.75 -16.89
N PHE A 92 -25.43 12.28 -15.78
CA PHE A 92 -26.04 11.37 -14.82
C PHE A 92 -26.23 12.08 -13.47
N SER A 93 -27.47 12.07 -12.92
CA SER A 93 -27.68 12.51 -11.54
C SER A 93 -27.04 11.52 -10.56
N GLU A 94 -27.14 10.22 -10.86
CA GLU A 94 -26.53 9.17 -10.06
C GLU A 94 -26.07 7.99 -10.92
N ILE A 95 -24.81 7.60 -10.74
CA ILE A 95 -24.28 6.31 -11.22
C ILE A 95 -24.31 5.35 -10.03
N THR A 96 -25.04 4.25 -10.13
CA THR A 96 -25.20 3.29 -9.03
C THR A 96 -23.99 2.37 -8.90
N LYS A 97 -23.95 1.52 -7.89
CA LYS A 97 -22.82 0.60 -7.63
C LYS A 97 -22.49 -0.37 -8.77
N ARG A 98 -23.46 -0.66 -9.66
CA ARG A 98 -23.24 -1.52 -10.83
C ARG A 98 -23.00 -0.71 -12.09
N GLY A 99 -23.17 0.61 -12.01
CA GLY A 99 -22.99 1.49 -13.14
C GLY A 99 -21.52 1.67 -13.51
N VAL A 100 -21.22 1.58 -14.79
CA VAL A 100 -19.93 1.87 -15.39
C VAL A 100 -20.16 2.93 -16.47
N VAL A 101 -19.37 4.02 -16.42
CA VAL A 101 -19.38 5.09 -17.42
C VAL A 101 -17.96 5.36 -17.84
N GLU A 102 -17.68 5.21 -19.12
CA GLU A 102 -16.31 5.40 -19.62
C GLU A 102 -16.26 6.15 -20.97
N GLY A 103 -15.09 6.68 -21.29
CA GLY A 103 -14.74 7.18 -22.62
C GLY A 103 -15.53 8.40 -23.11
N ILE A 104 -16.17 9.19 -22.24
CA ILE A 104 -16.94 10.39 -22.64
C ILE A 104 -16.01 11.61 -22.64
N ILE A 105 -16.06 12.42 -23.71
CA ILE A 105 -15.35 13.69 -23.79
C ILE A 105 -16.36 14.85 -23.77
N ILE A 106 -16.21 15.76 -22.82
CA ILE A 106 -16.94 17.04 -22.78
C ILE A 106 -16.11 18.08 -23.54
N ASP A 107 -16.64 18.62 -24.63
CA ASP A 107 -15.95 19.58 -25.48
C ASP A 107 -15.80 20.97 -24.83
N ALA A 108 -14.82 21.74 -25.23
CA ALA A 108 -14.55 23.11 -24.75
C ALA A 108 -15.69 24.10 -25.02
N SER A 109 -16.58 23.82 -25.96
CA SER A 109 -17.80 24.61 -26.24
C SER A 109 -18.89 24.45 -25.18
N CYS A 110 -18.71 23.49 -24.26
CA CYS A 110 -19.64 23.18 -23.17
C CYS A 110 -19.43 24.09 -21.96
N SER A 111 -20.53 24.39 -21.26
CA SER A 111 -20.47 25.04 -19.94
C SER A 111 -21.52 24.44 -19.00
N LEU A 112 -21.13 24.25 -17.74
CA LEU A 112 -22.03 23.84 -16.66
C LEU A 112 -22.22 25.05 -15.73
N ASN A 113 -23.40 25.66 -15.76
CA ASN A 113 -23.75 26.83 -14.96
C ASN A 113 -24.68 26.38 -13.81
N ALA A 114 -24.04 26.03 -12.70
CA ALA A 114 -24.70 25.47 -11.54
C ALA A 114 -25.14 26.58 -10.58
N THR A 115 -26.36 26.46 -10.03
CA THR A 115 -26.82 27.34 -8.97
C THR A 115 -27.41 26.48 -7.83
N SER A 116 -26.88 26.65 -6.61
CA SER A 116 -27.39 25.95 -5.44
C SER A 116 -28.27 26.86 -4.58
N LYS A 117 -29.31 26.27 -3.96
CA LYS A 117 -30.24 26.94 -3.06
C LYS A 117 -30.56 26.07 -1.86
N GLY A 118 -29.89 26.31 -0.75
CA GLY A 118 -30.27 25.76 0.56
C GLY A 118 -30.10 24.24 0.83
N GLU A 119 -29.88 23.41 -0.17
CA GLU A 119 -29.77 21.96 -0.05
C GLU A 119 -28.31 21.51 -0.32
N GLU A 120 -27.96 20.28 0.10
CA GLU A 120 -26.73 19.64 -0.37
C GLU A 120 -26.69 19.62 -1.89
N PHE A 121 -25.63 20.17 -2.45
CA PHE A 121 -25.51 20.33 -3.89
C PHE A 121 -24.28 19.60 -4.43
N TYR A 122 -24.47 18.91 -5.53
CA TYR A 122 -23.44 18.17 -6.23
C TYR A 122 -23.48 18.48 -7.71
N ALA A 123 -22.35 18.79 -8.32
CA ALA A 123 -22.27 19.02 -9.76
C ALA A 123 -20.93 18.55 -10.34
N GLY A 124 -21.01 17.81 -11.44
CA GLY A 124 -19.91 17.44 -12.31
C GLY A 124 -20.44 17.12 -13.69
N PHE A 125 -19.66 17.30 -14.76
CA PHE A 125 -20.19 17.11 -16.11
C PHE A 125 -20.64 15.67 -16.39
N ILE A 126 -19.93 14.67 -15.86
CA ILE A 126 -20.30 13.27 -16.07
C ILE A 126 -21.39 12.86 -15.08
N ALA A 127 -21.17 13.10 -13.78
CA ALA A 127 -22.16 12.73 -12.78
C ALA A 127 -22.26 13.75 -11.63
N ASP A 128 -23.48 13.95 -11.11
CA ASP A 128 -23.64 14.65 -9.84
C ASP A 128 -23.15 13.76 -8.70
N LYS A 129 -23.52 12.47 -8.69
CA LYS A 129 -23.10 11.48 -7.69
C LYS A 129 -22.63 10.18 -8.36
N ASN A 130 -21.43 9.74 -8.00
CA ASN A 130 -20.87 8.48 -8.47
C ASN A 130 -20.79 7.45 -7.32
N TYR A 131 -21.52 6.36 -7.43
CA TYR A 131 -21.41 5.16 -6.58
C TYR A 131 -20.87 3.96 -7.36
N GLY A 132 -20.59 4.14 -8.67
CA GLY A 132 -20.05 3.15 -9.60
C GLY A 132 -18.67 3.54 -10.12
N LEU A 133 -18.32 3.03 -11.28
CA LEU A 133 -17.05 3.30 -11.93
C LEU A 133 -17.19 4.38 -13.00
N ILE A 134 -16.37 5.43 -12.93
CA ILE A 134 -16.12 6.37 -14.03
C ILE A 134 -14.67 6.18 -14.48
N LYS A 135 -14.46 5.95 -15.79
CA LYS A 135 -13.12 5.66 -16.32
C LYS A 135 -12.87 6.39 -17.65
N GLY A 136 -11.67 6.94 -17.83
CA GLY A 136 -11.23 7.49 -19.14
C GLY A 136 -12.07 8.65 -19.66
N CYS A 137 -12.79 9.37 -18.79
CA CYS A 137 -13.58 10.53 -19.19
C CYS A 137 -12.76 11.82 -19.15
N ILE A 138 -13.00 12.73 -20.10
CA ILE A 138 -12.25 13.98 -20.24
C ILE A 138 -13.21 15.18 -20.26
N ASN A 139 -12.92 16.20 -19.45
CA ASN A 139 -13.65 17.45 -19.42
C ASN A 139 -12.79 18.62 -19.95
N TYR A 140 -13.22 19.25 -21.04
CA TYR A 140 -12.70 20.55 -21.51
C TYR A 140 -13.69 21.70 -21.23
N GLY A 141 -14.93 21.41 -20.84
CA GLY A 141 -15.98 22.37 -20.59
C GLY A 141 -15.77 23.16 -19.29
N LYS A 142 -16.23 24.40 -19.26
CA LYS A 142 -16.11 25.27 -18.08
C LYS A 142 -17.25 25.04 -17.09
N ILE A 143 -16.93 25.07 -15.78
CA ILE A 143 -17.91 25.01 -14.71
C ILE A 143 -17.95 26.34 -13.96
N SER A 144 -19.16 26.93 -13.87
CA SER A 144 -19.40 28.10 -13.04
C SER A 144 -20.51 27.78 -12.03
N HIS A 145 -20.17 27.87 -10.75
CA HIS A 145 -21.10 27.64 -9.65
C HIS A 145 -21.34 28.96 -8.89
N LYS A 146 -22.62 29.21 -8.58
CA LYS A 146 -23.04 30.33 -7.71
C LYS A 146 -23.96 29.83 -6.59
N CYS A 147 -23.75 30.34 -5.40
CA CYS A 147 -24.61 30.07 -4.26
C CYS A 147 -24.91 31.38 -3.52
N GLY A 148 -26.13 31.82 -3.53
CA GLY A 148 -26.60 33.02 -2.83
C GLY A 148 -27.08 32.73 -1.38
N TYR A 149 -27.40 31.47 -1.07
CA TYR A 149 -27.84 31.04 0.24
C TYR A 149 -27.60 29.53 0.38
N ALA A 150 -26.71 29.13 1.30
CA ALA A 150 -26.45 27.73 1.56
C ALA A 150 -26.78 27.37 3.01
N LEU A 151 -27.59 26.32 3.19
CA LEU A 151 -27.83 25.64 4.46
C LEU A 151 -26.97 24.37 4.59
N SER A 152 -26.32 23.92 3.50
CA SER A 152 -25.65 22.64 3.37
C SER A 152 -24.41 22.74 2.50
N ASN A 153 -23.62 21.70 2.53
CA ASN A 153 -22.36 21.59 1.79
C ASN A 153 -22.58 21.50 0.26
N ASN A 154 -21.69 22.15 -0.47
CA ASN A 154 -21.67 22.10 -1.92
C ASN A 154 -20.40 21.40 -2.40
N ASN A 155 -20.53 20.50 -3.38
CA ASN A 155 -19.43 19.70 -3.92
C ASN A 155 -19.41 19.82 -5.45
N ILE A 156 -18.35 20.42 -5.99
CA ILE A 156 -18.22 20.74 -7.41
C ILE A 156 -16.95 20.08 -7.95
N GLY A 157 -17.07 19.24 -8.97
CA GLY A 157 -15.94 18.59 -9.62
C GLY A 157 -16.03 18.62 -11.13
N GLY A 158 -14.90 18.61 -11.82
CA GLY A 158 -14.84 18.59 -13.27
C GLY A 158 -15.52 17.37 -13.89
N ILE A 159 -15.37 16.23 -13.24
CA ILE A 159 -15.93 14.92 -13.65
C ILE A 159 -17.18 14.58 -12.81
N ALA A 160 -17.06 14.58 -11.48
CA ALA A 160 -18.16 14.25 -10.59
C ALA A 160 -18.27 15.23 -9.41
N GLY A 161 -19.50 15.58 -9.02
CA GLY A 161 -19.72 16.35 -7.80
C GLY A 161 -19.31 15.57 -6.56
N TYR A 162 -19.65 14.29 -6.50
CA TYR A 162 -19.39 13.41 -5.37
C TYR A 162 -18.98 12.00 -5.83
N ASN A 163 -17.89 11.47 -5.26
CA ASN A 163 -17.40 10.13 -5.55
C ASN A 163 -17.49 9.24 -4.32
N ARG A 164 -18.09 8.06 -4.47
CA ARG A 164 -18.20 7.06 -3.40
C ARG A 164 -17.67 5.68 -3.77
N TYR A 165 -17.17 5.52 -5.00
CA TYR A 165 -16.58 4.26 -5.47
C TYR A 165 -15.29 4.53 -6.24
N ALA A 166 -15.29 4.65 -7.58
CA ALA A 166 -14.06 4.83 -8.32
C ALA A 166 -14.15 5.86 -9.46
N ILE A 167 -13.10 6.67 -9.60
CA ILE A 167 -12.82 7.50 -10.77
C ILE A 167 -11.39 7.20 -11.20
N LEU A 168 -11.20 6.66 -12.41
CA LEU A 168 -9.93 6.18 -12.92
C LEU A 168 -9.59 6.81 -14.27
N ASN A 169 -8.33 7.18 -14.50
CA ASN A 169 -7.83 7.65 -15.80
C ASN A 169 -8.66 8.82 -16.40
N CYS A 170 -9.16 9.72 -15.54
CA CYS A 170 -9.96 10.86 -15.97
C CYS A 170 -9.16 12.16 -15.96
N SER A 171 -9.48 13.09 -16.85
CA SER A 171 -8.78 14.37 -16.94
C SER A 171 -9.74 15.55 -16.99
N ASN A 172 -9.39 16.65 -16.30
CA ASN A 172 -10.07 17.93 -16.36
C ASN A 172 -9.15 19.00 -16.90
N TYR A 173 -9.53 19.59 -18.02
CA TYR A 173 -8.87 20.76 -18.66
C TYR A 173 -9.71 22.04 -18.50
N GLY A 174 -10.98 21.89 -18.13
CA GLY A 174 -11.91 23.02 -18.00
C GLY A 174 -11.70 23.82 -16.71
N GLU A 175 -11.81 25.12 -16.80
CA GLU A 175 -11.81 26.02 -15.64
C GLU A 175 -13.02 25.75 -14.73
N ILE A 176 -12.81 25.74 -13.43
CA ILE A 176 -13.87 25.61 -12.41
C ILE A 176 -13.87 26.87 -11.53
N SER A 177 -14.97 27.59 -11.53
CA SER A 177 -15.19 28.74 -10.66
C SER A 177 -16.37 28.52 -9.74
N SER A 178 -16.21 28.85 -8.45
CA SER A 178 -17.30 28.81 -7.46
C SER A 178 -17.32 30.09 -6.66
N ASP A 179 -18.43 30.81 -6.72
CA ASP A 179 -18.67 32.04 -5.97
C ASP A 179 -19.84 31.82 -5.00
N VAL A 180 -19.50 31.84 -3.73
CA VAL A 180 -20.43 31.66 -2.61
C VAL A 180 -20.36 32.82 -1.62
N SER A 181 -20.03 33.99 -2.12
CA SER A 181 -19.94 35.23 -1.33
C SER A 181 -21.27 35.66 -0.70
N GLY A 182 -22.40 35.16 -1.19
CA GLY A 182 -23.72 35.39 -0.61
C GLY A 182 -24.13 34.46 0.56
N VAL A 183 -23.22 33.57 1.01
CA VAL A 183 -23.52 32.59 2.07
C VAL A 183 -23.22 33.18 3.44
N ASN A 184 -24.23 33.25 4.30
CA ASN A 184 -24.16 33.86 5.63
C ASN A 184 -24.12 32.81 6.80
N LYS A 185 -23.68 31.57 6.54
CA LYS A 185 -23.65 30.49 7.55
C LYS A 185 -22.24 29.90 7.68
N GLU A 186 -21.74 29.84 8.92
CA GLU A 186 -20.39 29.49 9.29
C GLU A 186 -20.04 27.99 9.19
N GLU A 187 -21.00 27.09 9.40
CA GLU A 187 -20.78 25.64 9.45
C GLU A 187 -20.78 24.96 8.08
N VAL A 188 -20.92 25.73 7.01
CA VAL A 188 -20.98 25.21 5.64
C VAL A 188 -19.60 25.24 5.00
N PHE A 189 -19.29 24.22 4.22
CA PHE A 189 -18.10 24.21 3.38
C PHE A 189 -18.44 24.06 1.90
N ILE A 190 -17.59 24.63 1.08
CA ILE A 190 -17.59 24.50 -0.37
C ILE A 190 -16.39 23.65 -0.78
N ALA A 191 -16.64 22.45 -1.29
CA ALA A 191 -15.61 21.56 -1.78
C ALA A 191 -15.54 21.61 -3.31
N VAL A 192 -14.41 22.05 -3.82
CA VAL A 192 -14.14 22.14 -5.25
C VAL A 192 -12.90 21.32 -5.61
N GLY A 193 -13.03 20.43 -6.57
CA GLY A 193 -11.91 19.63 -7.08
C GLY A 193 -11.91 19.55 -8.60
N GLY A 194 -10.74 19.45 -9.19
CA GLY A 194 -10.62 19.30 -10.65
C GLY A 194 -11.31 18.04 -11.19
N ILE A 195 -11.29 16.96 -10.41
CA ILE A 195 -11.92 15.69 -10.76
C ILE A 195 -13.20 15.49 -9.95
N ALA A 196 -13.15 15.58 -8.62
CA ALA A 196 -14.32 15.40 -7.76
C ALA A 196 -14.41 16.50 -6.70
N GLY A 197 -15.62 17.04 -6.46
CA GLY A 197 -15.85 18.01 -5.40
C GLY A 197 -15.67 17.37 -4.03
N GLY A 198 -16.33 16.26 -3.80
CA GLY A 198 -16.22 15.50 -2.55
C GLY A 198 -16.13 14.00 -2.81
N GLY A 199 -15.73 13.30 -1.76
CA GLY A 199 -15.71 11.84 -1.79
C GLY A 199 -15.83 11.24 -0.40
N ALA A 200 -16.58 10.15 -0.25
CA ALA A 200 -16.65 9.38 0.97
C ALA A 200 -16.85 7.90 0.70
N GLY A 201 -16.01 7.06 1.27
CA GLY A 201 -16.16 5.61 1.27
C GLY A 201 -17.13 5.15 2.37
N LYS A 202 -17.55 3.90 2.32
CA LYS A 202 -18.13 3.22 3.49
C LYS A 202 -17.03 2.92 4.51
N PRO A 203 -17.36 2.71 5.83
CA PRO A 203 -16.35 2.37 6.84
C PRO A 203 -15.44 1.20 6.48
N LYS A 204 -15.93 0.28 5.65
CA LYS A 204 -15.19 -0.91 5.23
C LYS A 204 -14.40 -0.75 3.93
N TYR A 205 -14.75 0.22 3.07
CA TYR A 205 -14.09 0.39 1.76
C TYR A 205 -13.95 1.87 1.44
N ALA A 206 -12.74 2.30 1.16
CA ALA A 206 -12.47 3.65 0.65
C ALA A 206 -12.95 3.77 -0.80
N SER A 207 -13.37 4.97 -1.19
CA SER A 207 -13.45 5.30 -2.61
C SER A 207 -12.05 5.55 -3.16
N VAL A 208 -11.89 5.46 -4.47
CA VAL A 208 -10.60 5.62 -5.15
C VAL A 208 -10.71 6.69 -6.22
N ILE A 209 -9.71 7.55 -6.31
CA ILE A 209 -9.43 8.40 -7.46
C ILE A 209 -7.97 8.15 -7.84
N ALA A 210 -7.75 7.58 -9.03
CA ALA A 210 -6.40 7.20 -9.43
C ALA A 210 -6.12 7.49 -10.91
N HIS A 211 -4.85 7.80 -11.22
CA HIS A 211 -4.39 8.14 -12.56
C HIS A 211 -5.20 9.28 -13.20
N CYS A 212 -5.58 10.26 -12.39
CA CYS A 212 -6.40 11.39 -12.81
C CYS A 212 -5.60 12.68 -12.85
N ASN A 213 -5.90 13.54 -13.86
CA ASN A 213 -5.15 14.76 -14.08
C ASN A 213 -6.08 15.97 -14.04
N ASN A 214 -5.62 17.07 -13.42
CA ASN A 214 -6.25 18.37 -13.52
C ASN A 214 -5.31 19.39 -14.15
N GLU A 215 -5.69 19.93 -15.30
CA GLU A 215 -5.00 21.04 -16.00
C GLU A 215 -5.80 22.36 -15.84
N GLY A 216 -7.08 22.23 -15.50
CA GLY A 216 -7.99 23.38 -15.40
C GLY A 216 -7.75 24.21 -14.13
N ALA A 217 -7.81 25.54 -14.26
CA ALA A 217 -7.72 26.42 -13.11
C ALA A 217 -8.95 26.30 -12.20
N ILE A 218 -8.74 26.38 -10.89
CA ILE A 218 -9.80 26.36 -9.86
C ILE A 218 -9.79 27.68 -9.13
N LYS A 219 -10.94 28.37 -9.10
CA LYS A 219 -11.13 29.62 -8.37
C LYS A 219 -12.33 29.54 -7.46
N VAL A 220 -12.14 29.75 -6.16
CA VAL A 220 -13.20 29.71 -5.15
C VAL A 220 -13.20 30.98 -4.35
N ILE A 221 -14.37 31.62 -4.22
CA ILE A 221 -14.58 32.82 -3.40
C ILE A 221 -15.70 32.52 -2.40
N ALA A 222 -15.49 32.87 -1.14
CA ALA A 222 -16.48 32.74 -0.08
C ALA A 222 -16.38 33.90 0.92
N ASN A 223 -17.44 34.11 1.70
CA ASN A 223 -17.40 35.03 2.84
C ASN A 223 -17.26 34.23 4.13
N LEU A 224 -18.32 33.71 4.72
CA LEU A 224 -18.28 32.97 5.99
C LEU A 224 -18.07 31.46 5.83
N ALA A 225 -18.35 30.90 4.66
CA ALA A 225 -18.21 29.48 4.41
C ALA A 225 -16.72 29.07 4.29
N SER A 226 -16.38 27.91 4.82
CA SER A 226 -15.05 27.34 4.63
C SER A 226 -14.85 26.88 3.19
N ILE A 227 -13.68 27.13 2.62
CA ILE A 227 -13.28 26.69 1.29
C ILE A 227 -12.42 25.41 1.40
N TYR A 228 -12.79 24.39 0.63
CA TYR A 228 -11.99 23.17 0.43
C TYR A 228 -11.66 23.04 -1.07
N ALA A 229 -10.52 23.61 -1.48
CA ALA A 229 -10.10 23.62 -2.88
C ALA A 229 -8.93 22.65 -3.09
N GLY A 230 -9.14 21.61 -3.87
CA GLY A 230 -8.14 20.61 -4.23
C GLY A 230 -8.00 20.43 -5.73
N GLY A 231 -6.78 20.25 -6.23
CA GLY A 231 -6.57 20.04 -7.67
C GLY A 231 -7.27 18.81 -8.21
N ILE A 232 -7.34 17.75 -7.42
CA ILE A 232 -8.04 16.50 -7.76
C ILE A 232 -9.35 16.40 -7.00
N CYS A 233 -9.34 16.55 -5.68
CA CYS A 233 -10.53 16.42 -4.86
C CYS A 233 -10.61 17.50 -3.78
N GLY A 234 -11.74 18.20 -3.67
CA GLY A 234 -11.92 19.22 -2.64
C GLY A 234 -11.95 18.61 -1.24
N ASN A 235 -12.83 17.66 -1.00
CA ASN A 235 -12.98 16.96 0.28
C ASN A 235 -12.89 15.44 0.07
N ALA A 236 -11.70 14.89 0.18
CA ALA A 236 -11.41 13.47 0.01
C ALA A 236 -11.69 12.66 1.30
N SER A 237 -12.85 12.86 1.95
CA SER A 237 -13.26 12.07 3.10
C SER A 237 -13.36 10.59 2.72
N ARG A 238 -12.38 9.78 3.18
CA ARG A 238 -12.24 8.35 2.90
C ARG A 238 -12.02 8.00 1.42
N SER A 239 -11.54 8.94 0.61
CA SER A 239 -11.08 8.66 -0.74
C SER A 239 -9.56 8.49 -0.73
N SER A 240 -9.08 7.35 -1.21
CA SER A 240 -7.67 7.12 -1.51
C SER A 240 -7.32 7.81 -2.83
N LEU A 241 -6.25 8.58 -2.85
CA LEU A 241 -5.77 9.30 -4.02
C LEU A 241 -4.41 8.76 -4.42
N LYS A 242 -4.28 8.26 -5.65
CA LYS A 242 -3.05 7.60 -6.12
C LYS A 242 -2.72 8.00 -7.54
N TYR A 243 -1.44 8.27 -7.81
CA TYR A 243 -0.96 8.59 -9.17
C TYR A 243 -1.76 9.70 -9.85
N CYS A 244 -2.08 10.77 -9.11
CA CYS A 244 -2.84 11.90 -9.64
C CYS A 244 -1.97 13.15 -9.74
N ASP A 245 -2.16 13.91 -10.82
CA ASP A 245 -1.40 15.13 -11.10
C ASP A 245 -2.30 16.37 -11.14
N ASN A 246 -1.84 17.45 -10.53
CA ASN A 246 -2.45 18.77 -10.70
C ASN A 246 -1.46 19.73 -11.37
N ARG A 247 -1.86 20.30 -12.50
CA ARG A 247 -1.14 21.38 -13.21
C ARG A 247 -1.92 22.69 -13.18
N GLY A 248 -3.21 22.62 -12.85
CA GLY A 248 -4.08 23.79 -12.77
C GLY A 248 -3.75 24.68 -11.56
N LYS A 249 -3.80 26.00 -11.77
CA LYS A 249 -3.69 26.98 -10.69
C LYS A 249 -4.90 26.89 -9.76
N ILE A 250 -4.69 26.94 -8.46
CA ILE A 250 -5.76 26.97 -7.46
C ILE A 250 -5.71 28.29 -6.69
N SER A 251 -6.86 28.97 -6.63
CA SER A 251 -7.03 30.19 -5.87
C SER A 251 -8.24 30.10 -4.95
N ALA A 252 -8.03 30.31 -3.67
CA ALA A 252 -9.07 30.40 -2.65
C ALA A 252 -9.03 31.79 -1.98
N ASP A 253 -10.17 32.48 -1.97
CA ASP A 253 -10.30 33.83 -1.42
C ASP A 253 -11.48 33.86 -0.41
N ILE A 254 -11.18 34.01 0.86
CA ILE A 254 -12.20 34.18 1.90
C ILE A 254 -12.23 35.63 2.34
N ARG A 255 -13.35 36.30 2.06
CA ARG A 255 -13.59 37.69 2.41
C ARG A 255 -14.36 37.79 3.72
N ALA A 256 -14.20 38.90 4.45
CA ALA A 256 -15.05 39.21 5.56
C ALA A 256 -16.52 39.37 5.14
N ALA A 257 -17.42 39.04 6.00
CA ALA A 257 -18.83 39.39 5.83
C ALA A 257 -19.04 40.92 5.97
N GLU A 258 -20.21 41.41 5.57
CA GLU A 258 -20.54 42.84 5.63
C GLU A 258 -20.46 43.41 7.06
N ASP A 259 -20.64 42.58 8.09
CA ASP A 259 -20.50 42.92 9.50
C ASP A 259 -19.04 42.81 10.02
N GLY A 260 -18.06 42.56 9.14
CA GLY A 260 -16.64 42.36 9.46
C GLY A 260 -16.30 41.05 10.14
N SER A 261 -17.22 40.09 10.23
CA SER A 261 -16.95 38.78 10.78
C SER A 261 -16.09 37.92 9.82
N THR A 262 -15.10 37.21 10.39
CA THR A 262 -14.12 36.43 9.63
C THR A 262 -14.01 35.03 10.28
N LYS A 263 -14.89 34.10 9.91
CA LYS A 263 -14.94 32.81 10.59
C LYS A 263 -14.64 31.56 9.71
N GLY A 264 -14.68 31.69 8.39
CA GLY A 264 -14.31 30.61 7.49
C GLY A 264 -12.82 30.27 7.56
N ILE A 265 -12.44 29.10 7.05
CA ILE A 265 -11.05 28.68 6.88
C ILE A 265 -10.82 28.18 5.45
N ALA A 266 -9.73 28.63 4.83
CA ALA A 266 -9.29 28.08 3.56
C ALA A 266 -8.46 26.82 3.79
N LYS A 267 -8.91 25.69 3.25
CA LYS A 267 -8.11 24.48 3.10
C LYS A 267 -7.81 24.32 1.63
N VAL A 268 -6.53 24.34 1.28
CA VAL A 268 -6.09 24.26 -0.11
C VAL A 268 -5.03 23.19 -0.25
N GLY A 269 -5.15 22.35 -1.24
CA GLY A 269 -4.14 21.35 -1.57
C GLY A 269 -4.01 21.15 -3.06
N GLY A 270 -2.79 20.97 -3.53
CA GLY A 270 -2.56 20.66 -4.94
C GLY A 270 -3.31 19.40 -5.40
N ILE A 271 -3.49 18.46 -4.50
CA ILE A 271 -4.23 17.21 -4.75
C ILE A 271 -5.55 17.21 -3.99
N ALA A 272 -5.53 17.43 -2.67
CA ALA A 272 -6.75 17.49 -1.87
C ALA A 272 -6.71 18.60 -0.83
N ALA A 273 -7.82 19.31 -0.63
CA ALA A 273 -7.88 20.30 0.45
C ALA A 273 -7.90 19.62 1.82
N GLN A 274 -8.66 18.54 1.93
CA GLN A 274 -8.80 17.72 3.12
C GLN A 274 -8.87 16.24 2.74
N THR A 275 -8.26 15.37 3.56
CA THR A 275 -8.37 13.91 3.39
C THR A 275 -8.51 13.20 4.72
N LYS A 276 -9.14 12.02 4.69
CA LYS A 276 -9.16 11.03 5.76
C LYS A 276 -8.64 9.67 5.32
N ASN A 277 -7.97 9.61 4.16
CA ASN A 277 -7.36 8.42 3.62
C ASN A 277 -6.03 8.76 2.94
N HIS A 278 -5.34 7.75 2.46
CA HIS A 278 -4.00 7.83 1.93
C HIS A 278 -3.90 8.66 0.64
N ILE A 279 -2.77 9.38 0.49
CA ILE A 279 -2.35 10.06 -0.75
C ILE A 279 -0.97 9.54 -1.13
N LEU A 280 -0.86 8.89 -2.27
CA LEU A 280 0.35 8.18 -2.69
C LEU A 280 0.73 8.53 -4.13
N ARG A 281 2.00 8.90 -4.33
CA ARG A 281 2.56 9.14 -5.68
C ARG A 281 1.75 10.16 -6.48
N CYS A 282 1.36 11.28 -5.83
CA CYS A 282 0.62 12.36 -6.44
C CYS A 282 1.50 13.60 -6.59
N TYR A 283 1.42 14.28 -7.75
CA TYR A 283 2.29 15.41 -8.05
C TYR A 283 1.48 16.70 -8.25
N ASN A 284 1.99 17.80 -7.71
CA ASN A 284 1.44 19.13 -7.95
C ASN A 284 2.45 20.03 -8.67
N TYR A 285 2.06 20.49 -9.83
CA TYR A 285 2.80 21.48 -10.63
C TYR A 285 2.13 22.85 -10.59
N GLY A 286 0.85 22.88 -10.21
CA GLY A 286 0.04 24.10 -10.21
C GLY A 286 0.39 25.03 -9.05
N ALA A 287 0.34 26.35 -9.32
CA ALA A 287 0.49 27.35 -8.27
C ALA A 287 -0.74 27.37 -7.35
N LEU A 288 -0.51 27.42 -6.03
CA LEU A 288 -1.53 27.45 -5.00
C LEU A 288 -1.52 28.81 -4.30
N ASN A 289 -2.66 29.46 -4.19
CA ASN A 289 -2.83 30.71 -3.47
C ASN A 289 -4.06 30.68 -2.57
N ALA A 290 -3.87 30.93 -1.29
CA ALA A 290 -4.95 31.21 -0.36
C ALA A 290 -4.81 32.64 0.14
N ALA A 291 -5.82 33.45 -0.13
CA ALA A 291 -5.85 34.85 0.25
C ALA A 291 -7.11 35.16 1.06
N GLY A 292 -7.08 36.29 1.77
CA GLY A 292 -8.27 36.80 2.46
C GLY A 292 -8.04 37.06 3.96
N GLU A 293 -9.12 37.41 4.61
CA GLU A 293 -9.11 37.89 6.02
C GLU A 293 -9.18 36.72 7.02
N CYS A 294 -9.33 35.49 6.53
CA CYS A 294 -9.38 34.26 7.35
C CYS A 294 -8.09 33.46 7.27
N GLY A 295 -7.88 32.59 8.26
CA GLY A 295 -6.73 31.69 8.29
C GLY A 295 -6.77 30.62 7.17
N ALA A 296 -5.59 30.14 6.77
CA ALA A 296 -5.46 29.12 5.75
C ALA A 296 -4.62 27.92 6.23
N ASN A 297 -5.01 26.72 5.78
CA ASN A 297 -4.15 25.55 5.80
C ASN A 297 -3.92 25.15 4.34
N ILE A 298 -2.72 25.41 3.87
CA ILE A 298 -2.37 25.20 2.48
C ILE A 298 -1.16 24.28 2.38
N GLY A 299 -1.28 23.22 1.58
CA GLY A 299 -0.19 22.29 1.31
C GLY A 299 -0.06 22.01 -0.18
N GLY A 300 1.16 21.88 -0.66
CA GLY A 300 1.42 21.55 -2.06
C GLY A 300 0.69 20.28 -2.52
N ILE A 301 0.44 19.34 -1.59
CA ILE A 301 -0.33 18.12 -1.82
C ILE A 301 -1.65 18.17 -1.05
N VAL A 302 -1.63 18.43 0.26
CA VAL A 302 -2.86 18.44 1.06
C VAL A 302 -2.88 19.55 2.09
N GLY A 303 -4.00 20.26 2.21
CA GLY A 303 -4.19 21.27 3.24
C GLY A 303 -4.22 20.68 4.66
N ILE A 304 -5.13 19.74 4.93
CA ILE A 304 -5.27 19.07 6.23
C ILE A 304 -5.65 17.57 6.06
N PRO A 305 -4.83 16.66 6.54
CA PRO A 305 -5.21 15.26 6.81
C PRO A 305 -5.88 15.14 8.19
N HIS A 306 -6.89 14.27 8.33
CA HIS A 306 -7.74 14.21 9.54
C HIS A 306 -7.80 12.88 10.29
N GLU A 307 -7.21 11.80 9.79
CA GLU A 307 -7.17 10.49 10.46
C GLU A 307 -5.76 9.90 10.36
N SER A 308 -5.51 8.78 11.01
CA SER A 308 -4.25 8.06 10.84
C SER A 308 -4.15 7.56 9.40
N LEU A 309 -3.22 8.12 8.65
CA LEU A 309 -3.06 7.87 7.22
C LEU A 309 -1.61 8.09 6.77
N VAL A 310 -1.34 7.71 5.53
CA VAL A 310 -0.02 7.86 4.90
C VAL A 310 -0.12 8.83 3.73
N ILE A 311 0.83 9.75 3.64
CA ILE A 311 1.10 10.62 2.50
C ILE A 311 2.53 10.28 2.05
N ALA A 312 2.67 9.63 0.91
CA ALA A 312 3.99 9.12 0.53
C ALA A 312 4.30 9.27 -0.96
N ASP A 313 5.60 9.39 -1.25
CA ASP A 313 6.16 9.52 -2.59
C ASP A 313 5.48 10.64 -3.41
N CYS A 314 5.06 11.73 -2.74
CA CYS A 314 4.39 12.86 -3.37
C CYS A 314 5.39 13.98 -3.64
N ILE A 315 5.21 14.69 -4.77
CA ILE A 315 6.10 15.79 -5.17
C ILE A 315 5.32 17.07 -5.41
N ASN A 316 5.79 18.16 -4.83
CA ASN A 316 5.30 19.51 -5.14
C ASN A 316 6.33 20.30 -5.94
N TYR A 317 5.99 20.66 -7.16
CA TYR A 317 6.77 21.57 -8.01
C TYR A 317 6.21 23.01 -8.01
N GLY A 318 4.92 23.14 -7.72
CA GLY A 318 4.23 24.43 -7.79
C GLY A 318 4.50 25.32 -6.57
N PRO A 319 4.53 26.65 -6.75
CA PRO A 319 4.64 27.57 -5.61
C PRO A 319 3.38 27.55 -4.76
N VAL A 320 3.57 27.65 -3.44
CA VAL A 320 2.51 27.65 -2.42
C VAL A 320 2.55 28.96 -1.65
N LYS A 321 1.48 29.74 -1.73
CA LYS A 321 1.40 31.05 -1.10
C LYS A 321 0.15 31.19 -0.23
N ALA A 322 0.32 31.72 0.97
CA ALA A 322 -0.78 32.21 1.80
C ALA A 322 -0.60 33.69 2.13
N GLU A 323 -1.69 34.46 2.07
CA GLU A 323 -1.77 35.86 2.41
C GLU A 323 -2.95 36.09 3.35
N GLY A 324 -2.81 36.92 4.38
CA GLY A 324 -3.94 37.26 5.23
C GLY A 324 -3.55 37.68 6.66
N GLU A 325 -4.54 38.15 7.42
CA GLU A 325 -4.37 38.66 8.76
C GLU A 325 -4.52 37.61 9.86
N GLN A 326 -4.99 36.42 9.52
CA GLN A 326 -5.25 35.35 10.46
C GLN A 326 -4.17 34.27 10.40
N PRO A 327 -4.03 33.48 11.49
CA PRO A 327 -3.05 32.39 11.55
C PRO A 327 -3.18 31.39 10.40
N SER A 328 -2.07 31.11 9.74
CA SER A 328 -2.04 30.20 8.60
C SER A 328 -0.91 29.17 8.72
N ASN A 329 -1.15 27.97 8.18
CA ASN A 329 -0.16 26.91 8.11
C ASN A 329 0.12 26.57 6.64
N VAL A 330 1.35 26.80 6.22
CA VAL A 330 1.81 26.63 4.84
C VAL A 330 2.87 25.56 4.79
N GLY A 331 2.66 24.53 3.96
CA GLY A 331 3.62 23.47 3.76
C GLY A 331 3.79 23.12 2.29
N GLY A 332 4.98 22.75 1.88
CA GLY A 332 5.23 22.29 0.52
C GLY A 332 4.49 20.99 0.18
N ILE A 333 4.20 20.17 1.18
CA ILE A 333 3.43 18.93 1.06
C ILE A 333 2.14 19.03 1.89
N VAL A 334 2.23 19.27 3.18
CA VAL A 334 1.09 19.29 4.10
C VAL A 334 1.01 20.62 4.84
N GLY A 335 -0.16 21.27 4.84
CA GLY A 335 -0.36 22.51 5.59
C GLY A 335 -0.33 22.30 7.10
N SER A 336 -1.21 21.45 7.64
CA SER A 336 -1.28 21.19 9.08
C SER A 336 -1.71 19.77 9.40
N ILE A 337 -1.04 19.15 10.37
CA ILE A 337 -1.31 17.83 10.91
C ILE A 337 -1.86 17.97 12.34
N GLY A 338 -3.08 17.53 12.58
CA GLY A 338 -3.71 17.51 13.90
C GLY A 338 -3.98 16.10 14.47
N ARG A 339 -3.57 15.07 13.75
CA ARG A 339 -3.69 13.65 14.07
C ARG A 339 -2.40 12.92 13.69
N PRO A 340 -2.15 11.71 14.17
CA PRO A 340 -1.04 10.90 13.69
C PRO A 340 -1.13 10.68 12.17
N VAL A 341 -0.14 11.16 11.44
CA VAL A 341 -0.02 11.04 9.98
C VAL A 341 1.42 10.72 9.64
N HIS A 342 1.61 9.81 8.71
CA HIS A 342 2.92 9.45 8.20
C HIS A 342 3.17 10.18 6.86
N VAL A 343 4.15 11.06 6.83
CA VAL A 343 4.61 11.75 5.61
C VAL A 343 5.98 11.18 5.28
N ARG A 344 6.10 10.45 4.15
CA ARG A 344 7.31 9.70 3.82
C ARG A 344 7.72 9.87 2.36
N GLY A 345 9.02 10.00 2.11
CA GLY A 345 9.56 10.04 0.74
C GLY A 345 9.03 11.20 -0.11
N CYS A 346 8.53 12.27 0.50
CA CYS A 346 7.95 13.40 -0.21
C CYS A 346 9.00 14.47 -0.53
N THR A 347 8.88 15.10 -1.71
CA THR A 347 9.83 16.14 -2.14
C THR A 347 9.11 17.44 -2.48
N ASN A 348 9.65 18.57 -2.04
CA ASN A 348 9.19 19.91 -2.42
C ASN A 348 10.26 20.64 -3.23
N TYR A 349 9.91 21.06 -4.44
CA TYR A 349 10.69 21.98 -5.28
C TYR A 349 10.08 23.38 -5.34
N GLY A 350 8.80 23.51 -4.97
CA GLY A 350 8.07 24.77 -5.08
C GLY A 350 8.50 25.80 -4.02
N GLU A 351 8.47 27.08 -4.39
CA GLU A 351 8.62 28.16 -3.44
C GLU A 351 7.47 28.18 -2.43
N ILE A 352 7.79 28.30 -1.14
CA ILE A 352 6.81 28.40 -0.05
C ILE A 352 6.84 29.81 0.51
N ARG A 353 5.67 30.47 0.52
CA ARG A 353 5.58 31.86 0.95
C ARG A 353 4.38 32.12 1.87
N PHE A 354 4.65 32.76 2.99
CA PHE A 354 3.64 33.31 3.88
C PHE A 354 3.78 34.82 3.98
N ASP A 355 2.83 35.56 3.41
CA ASP A 355 2.77 37.02 3.40
C ASP A 355 1.63 37.50 4.31
N GLY A 356 1.57 37.02 5.55
CA GLY A 356 0.50 37.37 6.49
C GLY A 356 1.00 37.96 7.78
N VAL A 357 0.10 38.63 8.51
CA VAL A 357 0.30 39.12 9.86
C VAL A 357 -0.46 38.21 10.81
N SER A 358 0.22 37.64 11.80
CA SER A 358 -0.46 36.85 12.84
C SER A 358 -0.17 37.48 14.21
N SER A 359 -1.17 38.16 14.76
CA SER A 359 -1.06 38.79 16.09
C SER A 359 -1.63 37.95 17.23
N ARG A 360 -2.41 36.89 16.91
CA ARG A 360 -3.21 36.16 17.93
C ARG A 360 -2.89 34.69 18.09
N ALA A 361 -2.24 34.06 17.12
CA ALA A 361 -1.87 32.66 17.17
C ALA A 361 -0.69 32.37 16.24
N ARG A 362 -0.17 31.15 16.33
CA ARG A 362 0.98 30.68 15.55
C ARG A 362 0.65 30.58 14.05
N SER A 363 1.56 31.10 13.23
CA SER A 363 1.61 30.84 11.81
C SER A 363 2.87 30.06 11.43
N THR A 364 2.81 29.25 10.39
CA THR A 364 3.93 28.36 10.02
C THR A 364 4.16 28.35 8.51
N ALA A 365 5.43 28.25 8.11
CA ALA A 365 5.82 28.04 6.72
C ALA A 365 6.96 27.01 6.63
N ALA A 366 6.81 25.95 5.87
CA ALA A 366 7.80 24.91 5.75
C ALA A 366 7.86 24.25 4.38
N GLY A 367 9.01 23.66 4.06
CA GLY A 367 9.21 22.95 2.82
C GLY A 367 8.36 21.68 2.69
N ILE A 368 8.07 21.00 3.80
CA ILE A 368 7.26 19.77 3.79
C ILE A 368 5.99 19.94 4.62
N VAL A 369 6.08 20.10 5.93
CA VAL A 369 4.92 20.20 6.82
C VAL A 369 4.91 21.51 7.59
N GLY A 370 3.90 22.35 7.39
CA GLY A 370 3.78 23.61 8.10
C GLY A 370 3.66 23.40 9.61
N ASN A 371 2.69 22.62 10.04
CA ASN A 371 2.39 22.45 11.47
C ASN A 371 2.06 20.99 11.82
N ILE A 372 2.69 20.47 12.86
CA ILE A 372 2.33 19.22 13.52
C ILE A 372 1.90 19.56 14.95
N TYR A 373 0.63 19.36 15.25
CA TYR A 373 0.11 19.57 16.59
C TYR A 373 -0.81 18.43 17.00
N CYS A 374 -0.26 17.44 17.70
CA CYS A 374 -0.96 16.22 18.11
C CYS A 374 -1.13 16.17 19.64
N PRO A 375 -2.08 16.96 20.22
CA PRO A 375 -2.23 17.10 21.68
C PRO A 375 -3.04 15.97 22.31
N LYS A 376 -3.71 15.13 21.53
CA LYS A 376 -4.55 14.02 22.01
C LYS A 376 -3.80 12.70 21.91
N SER A 377 -3.97 11.82 22.92
CA SER A 377 -3.46 10.45 22.86
C SER A 377 -4.04 9.70 21.67
N GLN A 378 -3.16 9.03 20.94
CA GLN A 378 -3.49 8.26 19.74
C GLN A 378 -2.69 6.94 19.73
N LYS A 379 -3.23 5.91 19.13
CA LYS A 379 -2.57 4.60 19.03
C LYS A 379 -1.44 4.59 17.99
N ALA A 380 -1.54 5.42 16.93
CA ALA A 380 -0.54 5.51 15.87
C ALA A 380 0.45 6.65 16.12
N GLY A 381 1.67 6.54 15.62
CA GLY A 381 2.70 7.56 15.63
C GLY A 381 2.45 8.69 14.61
N ALA A 382 3.20 9.79 14.73
CA ALA A 382 3.23 10.91 13.77
C ALA A 382 4.65 11.05 13.21
N TYR A 383 4.84 10.71 11.93
CA TYR A 383 6.16 10.61 11.33
C TYR A 383 6.29 11.52 10.10
N VAL A 384 7.42 12.22 10.00
CA VAL A 384 7.90 12.86 8.77
C VAL A 384 9.27 12.28 8.47
N ARG A 385 9.39 11.45 7.45
CA ARG A 385 10.58 10.66 7.18
C ARG A 385 10.97 10.67 5.71
N GLU A 386 12.28 10.64 5.46
CA GLU A 386 12.84 10.52 4.12
C GLU A 386 12.34 11.62 3.16
N CYS A 387 12.02 12.81 3.69
CA CYS A 387 11.50 13.93 2.92
C CYS A 387 12.61 14.95 2.59
N VAL A 388 12.52 15.55 1.40
CA VAL A 388 13.51 16.50 0.90
C VAL A 388 12.83 17.81 0.49
N ASN A 389 13.39 18.94 0.93
CA ASN A 389 13.00 20.25 0.45
C ASN A 389 14.12 20.90 -0.35
N HIS A 390 13.84 21.24 -1.60
CA HIS A 390 14.69 22.04 -2.49
C HIS A 390 14.17 23.47 -2.69
N GLY A 391 12.89 23.70 -2.38
CA GLY A 391 12.24 24.98 -2.56
C GLY A 391 12.65 26.02 -1.53
N SER A 392 12.71 27.29 -1.93
CA SER A 392 12.92 28.40 -1.00
C SER A 392 11.70 28.62 -0.11
N ILE A 393 11.93 28.99 1.14
CA ILE A 393 10.87 29.27 2.12
C ILE A 393 11.03 30.68 2.64
N SER A 394 9.95 31.46 2.61
CA SER A 394 9.93 32.80 3.11
C SER A 394 8.68 33.11 3.94
N ALA A 395 8.87 33.83 5.04
CA ALA A 395 7.77 34.41 5.81
C ALA A 395 7.99 35.88 6.05
N GLY A 396 6.93 36.66 5.89
CA GLY A 396 6.94 38.11 6.05
C GLY A 396 7.16 38.58 7.48
N SER A 397 7.18 39.91 7.65
CA SER A 397 7.54 40.61 8.90
C SER A 397 6.38 40.83 9.86
N GLY A 398 5.19 40.33 9.55
CA GLY A 398 4.01 40.57 10.36
C GLY A 398 3.83 39.52 11.44
N GLY A 399 3.82 39.87 12.69
CA GLY A 399 3.56 39.01 13.82
C GLY A 399 4.41 39.32 15.06
N ASN A 400 4.11 38.65 16.16
CA ASN A 400 4.90 38.79 17.38
C ASN A 400 6.33 38.27 17.15
N LYS A 401 7.31 39.12 17.51
CA LYS A 401 8.72 38.68 17.55
C LYS A 401 8.84 37.46 18.46
N TYR A 402 9.57 36.47 18.02
CA TYR A 402 9.92 35.33 18.87
C TYR A 402 10.92 35.77 19.93
N ASP A 403 10.54 35.72 21.20
CA ASP A 403 11.32 36.13 22.37
C ASP A 403 11.91 34.96 23.18
N GLY A 404 11.86 33.74 22.61
CA GLY A 404 12.32 32.52 23.29
C GLY A 404 11.20 31.75 24.00
N SER A 405 10.10 32.41 24.36
CA SER A 405 8.97 31.82 25.08
C SER A 405 7.64 31.88 24.30
N ASN A 406 7.55 32.72 23.29
CA ASN A 406 6.31 33.03 22.57
C ASN A 406 5.92 31.94 21.56
N ARG A 407 5.01 31.07 21.97
CA ARG A 407 4.47 30.01 21.09
C ARG A 407 3.61 30.54 19.94
N ASN A 408 3.23 31.80 19.97
CA ASN A 408 2.37 32.41 18.95
C ASN A 408 3.15 33.16 17.86
N ALA A 409 4.48 33.04 17.84
CA ALA A 409 5.32 33.62 16.80
C ALA A 409 5.18 32.87 15.46
N ILE A 410 5.67 33.47 14.39
CA ILE A 410 5.87 32.80 13.12
C ILE A 410 7.00 31.77 13.24
N HIS A 411 6.76 30.55 12.81
CA HIS A 411 7.77 29.49 12.74
C HIS A 411 8.03 29.11 11.30
N VAL A 412 9.31 29.00 10.96
CA VAL A 412 9.76 28.64 9.61
C VAL A 412 10.75 27.48 9.69
N GLY A 413 10.56 26.46 8.88
CA GLY A 413 11.45 25.30 8.84
C GLY A 413 11.69 24.78 7.44
N GLY A 414 12.91 24.33 7.18
CA GLY A 414 13.25 23.72 5.88
C GLY A 414 12.38 22.51 5.55
N VAL A 415 12.09 21.70 6.56
CA VAL A 415 11.21 20.53 6.44
C VAL A 415 9.93 20.74 7.25
N VAL A 416 10.02 20.98 8.55
CA VAL A 416 8.87 21.19 9.44
C VAL A 416 9.03 22.53 10.17
N ALA A 417 8.00 23.38 10.13
CA ALA A 417 8.08 24.66 10.82
C ALA A 417 7.82 24.54 12.33
N TYR A 418 6.80 23.82 12.72
CA TYR A 418 6.47 23.55 14.11
C TYR A 418 5.98 22.12 14.31
N ALA A 419 6.54 21.43 15.30
CA ALA A 419 6.12 20.10 15.70
C ALA A 419 5.97 20.00 17.22
N GLU A 420 4.77 19.64 17.69
CA GLU A 420 4.49 19.38 19.10
C GLU A 420 3.63 18.13 19.21
N ALA A 421 4.13 17.15 19.96
CA ALA A 421 3.43 15.92 20.26
C ALA A 421 3.31 15.71 21.77
N ARG A 422 2.36 14.90 22.22
CA ARG A 422 2.33 14.46 23.61
C ARG A 422 3.55 13.59 23.92
N PRO A 423 4.01 13.56 25.19
CA PRO A 423 5.16 12.72 25.57
C PRO A 423 4.97 11.21 25.31
N ASP A 424 3.72 10.73 25.34
CA ASP A 424 3.33 9.34 25.10
C ASP A 424 3.09 9.01 23.62
N LEU A 425 3.08 10.01 22.75
CA LEU A 425 2.95 9.82 21.30
C LEU A 425 4.32 9.66 20.67
N ARG A 426 4.55 8.56 19.96
CA ARG A 426 5.74 8.43 19.12
C ARG A 426 5.66 9.42 17.96
N ALA A 427 6.58 10.35 17.94
CA ALA A 427 6.69 11.34 16.87
C ALA A 427 8.14 11.54 16.47
N SER A 428 8.38 11.56 15.15
CA SER A 428 9.73 11.82 14.64
C SER A 428 9.72 12.62 13.34
N VAL A 429 10.76 13.45 13.19
CA VAL A 429 11.18 14.04 11.93
C VAL A 429 12.59 13.52 11.68
N ALA A 430 12.74 12.54 10.82
CA ALA A 430 13.98 11.80 10.66
C ALA A 430 14.31 11.51 9.19
N ASN A 431 15.61 11.41 8.90
CA ASN A 431 16.12 11.14 7.56
C ASN A 431 15.59 12.15 6.52
N CYS A 432 15.47 13.43 6.93
CA CYS A 432 14.98 14.50 6.10
C CYS A 432 16.09 15.52 5.83
N SER A 433 16.06 16.18 4.67
CA SER A 433 17.03 17.21 4.33
C SER A 433 16.37 18.44 3.73
N ASN A 434 17.08 19.57 3.83
CA ASN A 434 16.73 20.83 3.23
C ASN A 434 17.98 21.45 2.59
N ASP A 435 17.91 21.78 1.32
CA ASP A 435 18.90 22.58 0.60
C ASP A 435 18.30 23.92 0.09
N GLY A 436 17.00 24.12 0.32
CA GLY A 436 16.31 25.36 0.02
C GLY A 436 16.64 26.48 1.02
N LYS A 437 16.66 27.72 0.55
CA LYS A 437 16.92 28.90 1.40
C LYS A 437 15.74 29.14 2.34
N VAL A 438 16.01 29.19 3.65
CA VAL A 438 15.02 29.52 4.70
C VAL A 438 15.18 30.96 5.16
N SER A 439 14.12 31.77 5.03
CA SER A 439 14.11 33.18 5.45
C SER A 439 12.87 33.52 6.27
N CYS A 440 13.08 34.28 7.36
CA CYS A 440 12.01 34.78 8.20
C CYS A 440 12.43 36.15 8.77
N ALA A 441 11.58 37.15 8.60
CA ALA A 441 11.92 38.51 9.03
C ALA A 441 11.78 38.72 10.54
N SER A 442 10.88 38.02 11.22
CA SER A 442 10.57 38.29 12.65
C SER A 442 10.26 37.06 13.50
N GLY A 443 10.36 35.86 12.95
CA GLY A 443 9.98 34.60 13.62
C GLY A 443 11.15 33.67 13.96
N ARG A 444 10.84 32.50 14.48
CA ARG A 444 11.81 31.42 14.69
C ARG A 444 12.04 30.64 13.40
N LYS A 445 13.27 30.40 13.04
CA LYS A 445 13.67 29.62 11.87
C LYS A 445 14.58 28.48 12.25
N GLY A 446 14.51 27.40 11.48
CA GLY A 446 15.42 26.27 11.55
C GLY A 446 15.68 25.70 10.16
N ASP A 447 16.85 25.16 9.93
CA ASP A 447 17.23 24.62 8.64
C ASP A 447 16.41 23.38 8.28
N VAL A 448 16.20 22.48 9.22
CA VAL A 448 15.29 21.34 9.08
C VAL A 448 13.99 21.57 9.84
N ILE A 449 14.07 21.92 11.13
CA ILE A 449 12.90 22.13 11.99
C ILE A 449 12.96 23.50 12.65
N GLY A 450 11.89 24.30 12.52
CA GLY A 450 11.76 25.59 13.18
C GLY A 450 11.59 25.46 14.69
N ASN A 451 10.73 24.56 15.16
CA ASN A 451 10.55 24.23 16.59
C ASN A 451 10.04 22.79 16.77
N ALA A 452 10.59 22.08 17.75
CA ALA A 452 10.18 20.71 18.09
C ALA A 452 9.98 20.57 19.61
N VAL A 453 8.86 19.95 20.01
CA VAL A 453 8.51 19.61 21.40
C VAL A 453 8.04 18.16 21.44
N ASN A 454 8.75 17.30 22.20
CA ASN A 454 8.50 15.85 22.28
C ASN A 454 8.53 15.13 20.91
N VAL A 455 9.43 15.53 20.03
CA VAL A 455 9.58 14.95 18.69
C VAL A 455 11.04 14.54 18.50
N LYS A 456 11.28 13.28 18.13
CA LYS A 456 12.64 12.80 17.81
C LYS A 456 13.09 13.37 16.47
N THR A 457 14.35 13.72 16.37
CA THR A 457 14.94 14.31 15.16
C THR A 457 16.29 13.64 14.86
N GLY A 458 16.66 13.52 13.59
CA GLY A 458 17.97 13.01 13.19
C GLY A 458 18.01 12.40 11.79
N GLY A 459 19.21 12.02 11.35
CA GLY A 459 19.47 11.43 10.04
C GLY A 459 19.38 12.40 8.87
N ALA A 460 19.87 11.97 7.70
CA ALA A 460 19.77 12.71 6.44
C ALA A 460 19.00 11.86 5.42
N ALA A 461 18.26 12.50 4.52
CA ALA A 461 17.57 11.81 3.45
C ALA A 461 18.55 11.17 2.48
N ALA A 462 18.29 9.94 2.06
CA ALA A 462 18.97 9.30 0.96
C ALA A 462 18.05 9.32 -0.28
N GLN A 463 18.62 9.58 -1.44
CA GLN A 463 17.89 9.60 -2.68
C GLN A 463 17.80 8.18 -3.27
N ASP A 464 16.60 7.60 -3.32
CA ASP A 464 16.34 6.29 -3.92
C ASP A 464 15.74 6.40 -5.32
N TYR A 465 15.68 7.60 -5.87
CA TYR A 465 15.08 7.85 -7.18
C TYR A 465 16.12 7.80 -8.31
N ALA A 466 15.72 7.19 -9.43
CA ALA A 466 16.39 7.38 -10.71
C ALA A 466 16.20 8.82 -11.19
N VAL A 467 17.15 9.33 -11.95
CA VAL A 467 17.08 10.68 -12.49
C VAL A 467 16.25 10.69 -13.77
N ALA A 468 15.13 11.42 -13.77
CA ALA A 468 14.31 11.60 -14.98
C ALA A 468 15.06 12.38 -16.05
N VAL A 469 15.06 11.87 -17.28
CA VAL A 469 15.76 12.43 -18.44
C VAL A 469 14.90 12.31 -19.71
N GLN A 470 15.43 12.77 -20.85
CA GLN A 470 14.78 12.54 -22.14
C GLN A 470 15.21 11.19 -22.72
N PRO A 471 14.31 10.46 -23.41
CA PRO A 471 14.64 9.22 -24.10
C PRO A 471 15.74 9.42 -25.13
N LYS A 472 16.56 8.39 -25.36
CA LYS A 472 17.53 8.39 -26.47
C LYS A 472 16.82 8.27 -27.83
N ALA A 473 17.51 8.66 -28.90
CA ALA A 473 16.93 8.65 -30.25
C ALA A 473 16.60 7.24 -30.77
N ASP A 474 17.24 6.20 -30.24
CA ASP A 474 17.00 4.79 -30.55
C ASP A 474 15.82 4.15 -29.76
N GLY A 475 15.15 4.94 -28.95
CA GLY A 475 14.04 4.49 -28.11
C GLY A 475 14.45 3.97 -26.72
N THR A 476 15.74 3.87 -26.43
CA THR A 476 16.23 3.53 -25.08
C THR A 476 15.73 4.55 -24.07
N ASN A 477 15.11 4.08 -23.00
CA ASN A 477 14.51 4.96 -21.98
C ASN A 477 14.92 4.63 -20.55
N ILE A 478 15.69 3.56 -20.32
CA ILE A 478 16.37 3.27 -19.03
C ILE A 478 17.84 2.92 -19.33
N TRP A 479 18.75 3.58 -18.61
CA TRP A 479 20.18 3.25 -18.67
C TRP A 479 20.92 3.73 -17.41
N GLY A 480 22.14 3.28 -17.23
CA GLY A 480 23.00 3.67 -16.13
C GLY A 480 24.27 2.84 -16.07
N SER A 481 24.90 2.87 -14.91
CA SER A 481 26.15 2.15 -14.64
C SER A 481 26.11 1.47 -13.28
N VAL A 482 26.84 0.35 -13.16
CA VAL A 482 27.14 -0.32 -11.90
C VAL A 482 28.65 -0.33 -11.72
N THR A 483 29.13 0.38 -10.71
CA THR A 483 30.57 0.58 -10.50
C THR A 483 30.93 0.34 -9.03
N THR A 484 32.21 0.17 -8.76
CA THR A 484 32.78 0.29 -7.42
C THR A 484 33.00 1.77 -7.04
N SER A 485 33.27 2.06 -5.78
CA SER A 485 33.50 3.43 -5.28
C SER A 485 34.69 4.15 -5.91
N ASP A 486 35.65 3.42 -6.46
CA ASP A 486 36.81 3.94 -7.23
C ASP A 486 36.50 4.11 -8.73
N GLY A 487 35.22 3.88 -9.13
CA GLY A 487 34.72 4.08 -10.50
C GLY A 487 34.98 2.91 -11.45
N LYS A 488 35.46 1.77 -10.98
CA LYS A 488 35.66 0.57 -11.82
C LYS A 488 34.32 -0.05 -12.16
N GLY A 489 34.04 -0.31 -13.45
CA GLY A 489 32.84 -1.01 -13.90
C GLY A 489 32.74 -2.43 -13.37
N LEU A 490 31.55 -2.85 -12.98
CA LEU A 490 31.22 -4.22 -12.60
C LEU A 490 30.49 -4.92 -13.74
N GLU A 491 31.19 -5.82 -14.43
CA GLU A 491 30.68 -6.59 -15.55
C GLU A 491 29.76 -7.72 -15.07
N GLY A 492 28.72 -8.02 -15.85
CA GLY A 492 27.88 -9.20 -15.68
C GLY A 492 26.82 -9.09 -14.58
N ILE A 493 26.68 -7.94 -13.92
CA ILE A 493 25.59 -7.70 -12.96
C ILE A 493 24.28 -7.72 -13.71
N VAL A 494 23.30 -8.48 -13.22
CA VAL A 494 21.95 -8.53 -13.78
C VAL A 494 21.17 -7.32 -13.30
N VAL A 495 20.66 -6.51 -14.23
CA VAL A 495 19.80 -5.34 -14.00
C VAL A 495 18.43 -5.61 -14.58
N THR A 496 17.37 -5.25 -13.87
CA THR A 496 16.00 -5.50 -14.28
C THR A 496 15.09 -4.30 -14.05
N ASP A 497 14.02 -4.20 -14.83
CA ASP A 497 12.89 -3.27 -14.67
C ASP A 497 11.67 -3.95 -14.01
N GLY A 498 11.84 -5.19 -13.54
CA GLY A 498 10.77 -6.02 -12.99
C GLY A 498 10.00 -6.83 -14.04
N ARG A 499 10.48 -6.88 -15.28
CA ARG A 499 9.93 -7.70 -16.37
C ARG A 499 11.01 -8.37 -17.21
N GLN A 500 11.98 -7.59 -17.66
CA GLN A 500 13.13 -8.05 -18.40
C GLN A 500 14.41 -7.90 -17.58
N CYS A 501 15.46 -8.62 -17.98
CA CYS A 501 16.79 -8.55 -17.38
C CYS A 501 17.84 -8.33 -18.45
N VAL A 502 18.84 -7.50 -18.14
CA VAL A 502 20.05 -7.29 -18.94
C VAL A 502 21.28 -7.42 -18.07
N LYS A 503 22.45 -7.69 -18.68
CA LYS A 503 23.74 -7.68 -17.96
C LYS A 503 24.51 -6.40 -18.23
N THR A 504 25.25 -5.94 -17.22
CA THR A 504 26.22 -4.85 -17.39
C THR A 504 27.39 -5.28 -18.28
N ALA A 505 27.86 -4.34 -19.09
CA ALA A 505 29.07 -4.48 -19.90
C ALA A 505 30.35 -4.35 -19.03
N ALA A 506 31.54 -4.54 -19.62
CA ALA A 506 32.81 -4.49 -18.92
C ALA A 506 33.09 -3.12 -18.23
N ASP A 507 32.57 -2.04 -18.75
CA ASP A 507 32.63 -0.70 -18.14
C ASP A 507 31.54 -0.46 -17.08
N GLY A 508 30.72 -1.47 -16.79
CA GLY A 508 29.60 -1.41 -15.88
C GLY A 508 28.33 -0.82 -16.47
N SER A 509 28.33 -0.38 -17.74
CA SER A 509 27.15 0.24 -18.35
C SER A 509 26.06 -0.78 -18.69
N TYR A 510 24.80 -0.31 -18.65
CA TYR A 510 23.63 -1.08 -19.10
C TYR A 510 22.58 -0.17 -19.73
N SER A 511 21.70 -0.73 -20.55
CA SER A 511 20.57 -0.02 -21.12
C SER A 511 19.43 -0.96 -21.49
N MET A 512 18.19 -0.46 -21.43
CA MET A 512 16.98 -1.17 -21.84
C MET A 512 15.89 -0.24 -22.31
N THR A 513 14.91 -0.79 -23.01
CA THR A 513 13.66 -0.09 -23.35
C THR A 513 12.52 -0.74 -22.56
N SER A 514 11.84 0.06 -21.75
CA SER A 514 10.81 -0.37 -20.81
C SER A 514 9.49 0.35 -21.04
N ASP A 515 8.40 -0.32 -20.67
CA ASP A 515 7.10 0.36 -20.56
C ASP A 515 7.02 1.10 -19.22
N LEU A 516 7.35 2.40 -19.24
CA LEU A 516 7.35 3.25 -18.05
C LEU A 516 5.95 3.52 -17.49
N SER A 517 4.88 3.16 -18.20
CA SER A 517 3.53 3.27 -17.67
C SER A 517 3.28 2.30 -16.49
N CYS A 518 4.00 1.17 -16.47
CA CYS A 518 3.89 0.15 -15.44
C CYS A 518 5.21 -0.17 -14.70
N THR A 519 6.36 0.33 -15.18
CA THR A 519 7.67 0.12 -14.53
C THR A 519 7.86 1.11 -13.39
N ARG A 520 8.10 0.59 -12.18
CA ARG A 520 8.24 1.41 -10.94
C ARG A 520 9.67 1.51 -10.44
N PHE A 521 10.51 0.53 -10.81
CA PHE A 521 11.88 0.38 -10.31
C PHE A 521 12.84 -0.04 -11.41
N VAL A 522 14.09 0.33 -11.22
CA VAL A 522 15.25 -0.35 -11.79
C VAL A 522 16.05 -0.95 -10.64
N TYR A 523 16.40 -2.23 -10.70
CA TYR A 523 17.06 -2.90 -9.60
C TYR A 523 18.01 -4.00 -10.06
N LEU A 524 18.87 -4.40 -9.14
CA LEU A 524 19.92 -5.38 -9.37
C LEU A 524 19.55 -6.74 -8.77
N SER A 525 19.83 -7.82 -9.49
CA SER A 525 20.04 -9.12 -8.89
C SER A 525 21.47 -9.13 -8.33
N MET A 526 21.59 -9.06 -7.00
CA MET A 526 22.88 -8.85 -6.32
C MET A 526 23.70 -10.14 -6.31
N PRO A 527 24.88 -10.18 -6.94
CA PRO A 527 25.73 -11.37 -6.88
C PRO A 527 26.43 -11.50 -5.51
N SER A 528 26.81 -12.72 -5.13
CA SER A 528 27.41 -13.02 -3.81
C SER A 528 28.75 -12.35 -3.53
N TYR A 529 29.46 -11.87 -4.57
CA TYR A 529 30.74 -11.19 -4.44
C TYR A 529 30.62 -9.66 -4.22
N VAL A 530 29.41 -9.13 -3.98
CA VAL A 530 29.21 -7.74 -3.58
C VAL A 530 28.53 -7.66 -2.22
N GLU A 531 28.84 -6.60 -1.48
CA GLU A 531 28.12 -6.26 -0.27
C GLU A 531 26.72 -5.74 -0.61
N ILE A 532 25.71 -6.22 0.10
CA ILE A 532 24.35 -5.74 -0.06
C ILE A 532 24.26 -4.37 0.61
N PRO A 533 24.01 -3.29 -0.15
CA PRO A 533 23.85 -1.96 0.44
C PRO A 533 22.64 -1.96 1.37
N ILE A 534 22.81 -1.49 2.59
CA ILE A 534 21.75 -1.54 3.62
C ILE A 534 21.43 -0.14 4.13
N ARG A 535 20.14 0.16 4.27
CA ARG A 535 19.67 1.33 5.01
C ARG A 535 18.57 0.90 5.97
N GLU A 536 18.76 1.15 7.27
CA GLU A 536 17.82 0.74 8.32
C GLU A 536 17.39 -0.74 8.20
N GLY A 537 18.39 -1.62 8.03
CA GLY A 537 18.19 -3.06 7.87
C GLY A 537 17.70 -3.50 6.48
N ARG A 538 17.26 -2.59 5.61
CA ARG A 538 16.67 -2.91 4.29
C ARG A 538 17.70 -2.86 3.17
N PRO A 539 17.73 -3.84 2.27
CA PRO A 539 18.55 -3.81 1.05
C PRO A 539 18.17 -2.62 0.14
N GLN A 540 19.17 -2.01 -0.47
CA GLN A 540 19.05 -0.82 -1.33
C GLN A 540 19.52 -1.08 -2.77
N GLN A 541 19.20 -2.23 -3.31
CA GLN A 541 19.58 -2.66 -4.66
C GLN A 541 18.73 -2.03 -5.77
N PHE A 542 17.89 -1.07 -5.49
CA PHE A 542 16.94 -0.49 -6.45
C PHE A 542 17.00 1.03 -6.52
N ARG A 543 16.47 1.58 -7.63
CA ARG A 543 16.10 2.99 -7.78
C ARG A 543 14.65 3.09 -8.21
N ARG A 544 13.91 4.02 -7.62
CA ARG A 544 12.50 4.31 -7.94
C ARG A 544 12.45 5.17 -9.20
N ILE A 545 11.61 4.83 -10.15
CA ILE A 545 11.35 5.65 -11.34
C ILE A 545 10.23 6.62 -11.02
N PRO A 546 10.42 7.94 -11.22
CA PRO A 546 9.31 8.90 -11.13
C PRO A 546 8.19 8.52 -12.10
N HIS A 547 6.93 8.56 -11.67
CA HIS A 547 5.82 8.01 -12.46
C HIS A 547 5.49 8.80 -13.74
N ASP A 548 5.96 10.05 -13.85
CA ASP A 548 5.82 10.90 -15.03
C ASP A 548 7.08 10.91 -15.92
N ALA A 549 8.12 10.14 -15.56
CA ALA A 549 9.35 10.07 -16.33
C ALA A 549 9.11 9.49 -17.73
N LYS A 550 9.72 10.13 -18.73
CA LYS A 550 9.76 9.63 -20.11
C LYS A 550 10.97 8.72 -20.34
N ALA A 551 12.01 8.93 -19.58
CA ALA A 551 13.20 8.09 -19.46
C ALA A 551 13.87 8.33 -18.10
N ALA A 552 14.70 7.40 -17.65
CA ALA A 552 15.40 7.50 -16.39
C ALA A 552 16.82 6.95 -16.47
N THR A 553 17.73 7.58 -15.73
CA THR A 553 19.06 7.03 -15.46
C THR A 553 19.16 6.54 -14.02
N ALA A 554 19.74 5.35 -13.82
CA ALA A 554 19.92 4.75 -12.50
C ALA A 554 21.34 4.20 -12.36
N ASP A 555 22.14 4.87 -11.57
CA ASP A 555 23.50 4.46 -11.27
C ASP A 555 23.60 3.77 -9.90
N PHE A 556 24.47 2.76 -9.80
CA PHE A 556 24.71 2.00 -8.58
C PHE A 556 26.21 1.96 -8.27
N VAL A 557 26.54 2.25 -7.02
CA VAL A 557 27.93 2.11 -6.52
C VAL A 557 27.93 1.01 -5.47
N LEU A 558 28.73 -0.03 -5.68
CA LEU A 558 28.77 -1.23 -4.87
C LEU A 558 30.18 -1.46 -4.29
N GLN A 559 30.26 -2.19 -3.21
CA GLN A 559 31.52 -2.70 -2.65
C GLN A 559 31.63 -4.20 -2.94
N THR A 560 32.80 -4.65 -3.35
CA THR A 560 33.06 -6.07 -3.56
C THR A 560 33.48 -6.74 -2.26
N ARG A 561 33.17 -8.04 -2.12
CA ARG A 561 33.56 -8.90 -1.00
C ARG A 561 33.85 -10.31 -1.48
N GLU A 562 34.53 -11.10 -0.65
CA GLU A 562 34.56 -12.55 -0.86
C GLU A 562 33.20 -13.17 -0.55
N PRO A 563 32.71 -14.06 -1.41
CA PRO A 563 31.43 -14.76 -1.15
C PRO A 563 31.49 -15.59 0.15
N ALA A 564 30.55 -15.41 1.03
CA ALA A 564 30.43 -16.22 2.24
C ALA A 564 30.01 -17.64 1.89
N LYS A 565 30.75 -18.64 2.35
CA LYS A 565 30.41 -20.06 2.18
C LYS A 565 29.56 -20.59 3.34
N GLU A 566 29.64 -19.94 4.48
CA GLU A 566 28.92 -20.28 5.69
C GLU A 566 28.17 -19.06 6.21
N TYR A 567 26.87 -19.19 6.37
CA TYR A 567 26.03 -18.13 6.90
C TYR A 567 24.71 -18.69 7.43
N LYS A 568 23.97 -17.85 8.15
CA LYS A 568 22.65 -18.19 8.67
C LYS A 568 21.59 -17.26 8.12
N VAL A 569 20.38 -17.78 7.97
CA VAL A 569 19.21 -16.96 7.58
C VAL A 569 18.07 -17.18 8.59
N LEU A 570 17.58 -16.08 9.16
CA LEU A 570 16.41 -16.08 10.01
C LEU A 570 15.18 -16.01 9.12
N MET A 571 14.42 -17.10 9.03
CA MET A 571 13.16 -17.18 8.29
C MET A 571 12.01 -16.83 9.24
N ILE A 572 11.53 -15.58 9.16
CA ILE A 572 10.50 -15.03 10.05
C ILE A 572 9.21 -14.92 9.26
N ALA A 573 8.14 -15.57 9.72
CA ALA A 573 6.87 -15.55 9.01
C ALA A 573 5.81 -14.75 9.75
N ASP A 574 4.97 -14.07 8.98
CA ASP A 574 3.72 -13.50 9.48
C ASP A 574 3.86 -12.68 10.78
N PRO A 575 4.74 -11.68 10.87
CA PRO A 575 4.70 -10.76 12.01
C PRO A 575 3.30 -10.18 12.19
N GLN A 576 2.62 -9.87 11.10
CA GLN A 576 1.23 -9.39 11.03
C GLN A 576 0.91 -8.37 12.12
N VAL A 577 1.79 -7.36 12.21
CA VAL A 577 1.69 -6.38 13.28
C VAL A 577 0.58 -5.37 13.01
N ARG A 578 -0.08 -4.96 14.06
CA ARG A 578 -1.03 -3.86 14.09
C ARG A 578 -0.48 -2.73 14.95
N PRO A 579 -0.98 -1.50 14.77
CA PRO A 579 -0.49 -0.39 15.59
C PRO A 579 -0.52 -0.71 17.08
N TYR A 580 0.46 -0.22 17.81
CA TYR A 580 0.57 -0.44 19.26
C TYR A 580 -0.74 -0.23 20.03
N GLY A 581 -1.01 -1.11 20.99
CA GLY A 581 -2.21 -1.09 21.80
C GLY A 581 -3.50 -1.55 21.10
N TRP A 582 -3.41 -2.21 19.93
CA TRP A 582 -4.56 -2.79 19.22
C TRP A 582 -4.79 -4.26 19.60
N ASP A 583 -3.77 -5.11 19.49
CA ASP A 583 -3.86 -6.55 19.79
C ASP A 583 -2.54 -7.17 20.28
N ASP A 584 -1.64 -6.35 20.78
CA ASP A 584 -0.30 -6.70 21.30
C ASP A 584 0.66 -7.35 20.28
N SER A 585 0.30 -7.38 18.99
CA SER A 585 1.17 -7.99 17.98
C SER A 585 2.43 -7.14 17.72
N MET A 586 2.31 -5.80 17.74
CA MET A 586 3.45 -4.91 17.62
C MET A 586 4.33 -4.99 18.87
N GLU A 587 3.72 -5.04 20.05
CA GLU A 587 4.42 -5.19 21.32
C GLU A 587 5.22 -6.49 21.35
N ARG A 588 4.63 -7.61 20.92
CA ARG A 588 5.37 -8.89 20.85
C ARG A 588 6.48 -8.85 19.81
N TRP A 589 6.25 -8.21 18.68
CA TRP A 589 7.28 -8.01 17.68
C TRP A 589 8.45 -7.18 18.23
N ASP A 590 8.15 -6.07 18.93
CA ASP A 590 9.13 -5.14 19.48
C ASP A 590 9.83 -5.64 20.75
N ASP A 591 9.07 -6.21 21.69
CA ASP A 591 9.58 -6.54 23.02
C ASP A 591 10.14 -7.95 23.13
N THR A 592 9.80 -8.86 22.19
CA THR A 592 10.17 -10.28 22.32
C THR A 592 10.86 -10.84 21.07
N VAL A 593 10.23 -10.83 19.90
CA VAL A 593 10.74 -11.51 18.70
C VAL A 593 11.99 -10.81 18.14
N ALA A 594 11.94 -9.51 17.92
CA ALA A 594 13.08 -8.79 17.36
C ALA A 594 14.30 -8.74 18.31
N PRO A 595 14.13 -8.56 19.64
CA PRO A 595 15.24 -8.69 20.59
C PRO A 595 15.85 -10.10 20.65
N ASP A 596 15.05 -11.17 20.60
CA ASP A 596 15.56 -12.54 20.55
C ASP A 596 16.33 -12.80 19.26
N ALA A 597 15.83 -12.33 18.11
CA ALA A 597 16.50 -12.44 16.82
C ALA A 597 17.83 -11.63 16.78
N GLU A 598 17.84 -10.44 17.37
CA GLU A 598 19.07 -9.63 17.53
C GLU A 598 20.08 -10.32 18.43
N ALA A 599 19.67 -10.82 19.60
CA ALA A 599 20.53 -11.55 20.51
C ALA A 599 21.11 -12.82 19.86
N PHE A 600 20.28 -13.55 19.10
CA PHE A 600 20.76 -14.68 18.31
C PHE A 600 21.79 -14.25 17.25
N ARG A 601 21.49 -13.20 16.45
CA ARG A 601 22.41 -12.65 15.47
C ARG A 601 23.73 -12.23 16.12
N ALA A 602 23.68 -11.53 17.26
CA ALA A 602 24.86 -11.09 18.00
C ALA A 602 25.72 -12.26 18.54
N SER A 603 25.10 -13.41 18.79
CA SER A 603 25.83 -14.63 19.24
C SER A 603 26.56 -15.36 18.10
N CYS A 604 26.27 -15.02 16.83
CA CYS A 604 26.90 -15.64 15.66
C CYS A 604 28.18 -14.93 15.26
N SER A 605 29.23 -15.70 14.93
CA SER A 605 30.51 -15.17 14.46
C SER A 605 30.55 -14.90 12.95
N GLY A 606 29.62 -15.45 12.17
CA GLY A 606 29.53 -15.33 10.72
C GLY A 606 28.39 -14.43 10.26
N ASP A 607 28.20 -14.35 8.96
CA ASP A 607 27.13 -13.59 8.34
C ASP A 607 25.76 -14.12 8.76
N VAL A 608 24.87 -13.20 9.11
CA VAL A 608 23.46 -13.49 9.40
C VAL A 608 22.58 -12.58 8.58
N TYR A 609 21.59 -13.15 7.94
CA TYR A 609 20.58 -12.47 7.17
C TYR A 609 19.18 -12.77 7.75
N SER A 610 18.21 -11.96 7.44
CA SER A 610 16.80 -12.22 7.75
C SER A 610 15.96 -12.18 6.49
N ILE A 611 15.00 -13.10 6.38
CA ILE A 611 13.96 -13.08 5.34
C ILE A 611 12.61 -13.14 6.04
N ASN A 612 11.84 -12.06 5.92
CA ASN A 612 10.48 -11.98 6.44
C ASN A 612 9.50 -12.46 5.36
N LEU A 613 8.79 -13.56 5.60
CA LEU A 613 8.01 -14.33 4.62
C LEU A 613 6.59 -13.77 4.37
N GLY A 614 6.43 -12.46 4.45
CA GLY A 614 5.17 -11.77 4.14
C GLY A 614 4.22 -11.62 5.32
N ASP A 615 3.10 -10.94 5.07
CA ASP A 615 2.16 -10.49 6.09
C ASP A 615 2.88 -9.75 7.22
N LEU A 616 3.62 -8.71 6.82
CA LEU A 616 4.48 -7.91 7.69
C LEU A 616 3.62 -7.04 8.61
N VAL A 617 2.62 -6.37 8.01
CA VAL A 617 1.56 -5.63 8.71
C VAL A 617 0.21 -6.31 8.53
N TYR A 618 -0.81 -5.89 9.31
CA TYR A 618 -2.15 -6.48 9.23
C TYR A 618 -3.18 -5.43 8.77
N ASN A 619 -3.22 -5.13 7.46
CA ASN A 619 -4.17 -4.21 6.80
C ASN A 619 -4.14 -2.75 7.27
N GLU A 620 -3.50 -2.42 8.38
CA GLU A 620 -3.34 -1.05 8.85
C GLU A 620 -2.06 -0.45 8.28
N MET A 621 -2.15 0.13 7.08
CA MET A 621 -1.00 0.61 6.30
C MET A 621 -0.15 1.66 7.02
N TYR A 622 -0.67 2.34 8.01
CA TYR A 622 0.11 3.25 8.87
C TYR A 622 0.89 2.53 9.99
N ALA A 623 0.93 1.19 10.02
CA ALA A 623 1.82 0.42 10.89
C ALA A 623 3.22 0.20 10.29
N TRP A 624 3.43 0.51 9.00
CA TRP A 624 4.67 0.23 8.29
C TRP A 624 5.91 0.87 8.91
N ASP A 625 5.84 2.15 9.31
CA ASP A 625 7.00 2.82 9.92
C ASP A 625 7.39 2.16 11.26
N ASP A 626 6.40 1.81 12.08
CA ASP A 626 6.64 1.11 13.35
C ASP A 626 7.21 -0.30 13.11
N TYR A 627 6.68 -1.05 12.12
CA TYR A 627 7.19 -2.36 11.75
C TYR A 627 8.66 -2.31 11.33
N LEU A 628 9.00 -1.37 10.43
CA LEU A 628 10.37 -1.24 9.91
C LEU A 628 11.36 -0.79 10.99
N ASP A 629 10.95 0.12 11.90
CA ASP A 629 11.77 0.55 13.03
C ASP A 629 12.16 -0.64 13.93
N VAL A 630 11.21 -1.55 14.15
CA VAL A 630 11.46 -2.74 14.95
C VAL A 630 12.28 -3.76 14.18
N ALA A 631 11.98 -4.03 12.91
CA ALA A 631 12.75 -4.95 12.07
C ALA A 631 14.22 -4.52 11.96
N ALA A 632 14.50 -3.21 11.90
CA ALA A 632 15.87 -2.69 11.87
C ALA A 632 16.69 -3.02 13.14
N LYS A 633 16.02 -3.27 14.29
CA LYS A 633 16.71 -3.64 15.55
C LYS A 633 17.38 -5.01 15.48
N ILE A 634 16.92 -5.91 14.58
CA ILE A 634 17.56 -7.22 14.36
C ILE A 634 19.01 -7.03 13.88
N ASN A 635 19.30 -5.86 13.27
CA ASN A 635 20.65 -5.41 12.93
C ASN A 635 21.37 -6.36 11.95
N CYS A 636 20.66 -6.89 10.98
CA CYS A 636 21.21 -7.62 9.83
C CYS A 636 20.45 -7.25 8.55
N PRO A 637 20.98 -7.58 7.35
CA PRO A 637 20.24 -7.42 6.11
C PRO A 637 18.91 -8.19 6.17
N THR A 638 17.80 -7.46 6.07
CA THR A 638 16.45 -8.01 6.18
C THR A 638 15.72 -7.88 4.85
N PHE A 639 15.52 -8.99 4.17
CA PHE A 639 14.72 -9.10 2.95
C PHE A 639 13.27 -9.32 3.30
N ASN A 640 12.37 -8.72 2.53
CA ASN A 640 10.95 -8.81 2.83
C ASN A 640 10.19 -9.37 1.62
N VAL A 641 9.31 -10.31 1.88
CA VAL A 641 8.33 -10.86 0.95
C VAL A 641 7.01 -10.12 1.17
N ILE A 642 6.26 -9.86 0.11
CA ILE A 642 4.91 -9.29 0.23
C ILE A 642 3.89 -10.39 0.53
N GLY A 643 3.04 -10.17 1.56
CA GLY A 643 1.91 -11.03 1.90
C GLY A 643 0.55 -10.38 1.58
N ASN A 644 -0.53 -11.12 1.76
CA ASN A 644 -1.87 -10.63 1.42
C ASN A 644 -2.38 -9.53 2.36
N HIS A 645 -1.86 -9.42 3.57
CA HIS A 645 -2.18 -8.33 4.49
C HIS A 645 -1.33 -7.07 4.30
N ASP A 646 -0.28 -7.14 3.50
CA ASP A 646 0.58 -6.02 3.11
C ASP A 646 0.00 -5.18 1.97
N TYR A 647 -1.05 -5.68 1.33
CA TYR A 647 -1.84 -4.94 0.34
C TYR A 647 -2.86 -4.01 1.00
N ASP A 648 -3.04 -2.83 0.43
CA ASP A 648 -4.19 -1.98 0.76
C ASP A 648 -5.49 -2.63 0.28
N GLN A 649 -6.10 -3.43 1.13
CA GLN A 649 -7.35 -4.15 0.83
C GLN A 649 -8.55 -3.22 0.62
N ASN A 650 -8.40 -1.92 0.89
CA ASN A 650 -9.42 -0.91 0.62
C ASN A 650 -9.38 -0.42 -0.83
N THR A 651 -8.30 -0.70 -1.56
CA THR A 651 -8.16 -0.41 -2.99
C THR A 651 -8.52 -1.63 -3.81
N LEU A 652 -9.68 -1.57 -4.46
CA LEU A 652 -10.38 -2.76 -4.95
C LEU A 652 -10.19 -3.06 -6.45
N PHE A 653 -9.40 -2.28 -7.20
CA PHE A 653 -9.57 -2.25 -8.63
C PHE A 653 -8.45 -2.84 -9.47
N GLU A 654 -7.21 -2.78 -9.04
CA GLU A 654 -6.07 -3.30 -9.81
C GLU A 654 -4.93 -3.68 -8.86
N ILE A 655 -4.15 -4.68 -9.22
CA ILE A 655 -2.97 -5.18 -8.50
C ILE A 655 -2.04 -4.01 -8.16
N GLU A 656 -1.78 -3.13 -9.13
CA GLU A 656 -0.86 -1.99 -9.03
C GLU A 656 -1.25 -0.93 -7.99
N GLN A 657 -2.44 -1.00 -7.45
CA GLN A 657 -2.91 -0.01 -6.46
C GLN A 657 -2.92 -0.56 -5.03
N GLY A 658 -2.92 -1.87 -4.87
CA GLY A 658 -2.92 -2.52 -3.57
C GLY A 658 -1.51 -2.66 -2.98
N ASN A 659 -0.52 -2.97 -3.80
CA ASN A 659 0.87 -3.20 -3.41
C ASN A 659 1.69 -1.92 -3.21
N VAL A 660 1.16 -0.76 -3.57
CA VAL A 660 1.89 0.52 -3.53
C VAL A 660 2.51 0.84 -2.17
N PHE A 661 1.94 0.38 -1.08
CA PHE A 661 2.53 0.55 0.25
C PHE A 661 3.81 -0.28 0.41
N PHE A 662 3.77 -1.56 0.04
CA PHE A 662 4.96 -2.39 0.05
C PHE A 662 6.06 -1.78 -0.82
N GLU A 663 5.72 -1.36 -2.03
CA GLU A 663 6.65 -0.68 -2.93
C GLU A 663 7.23 0.61 -2.32
N THR A 664 6.41 1.38 -1.61
CA THR A 664 6.82 2.64 -0.96
C THR A 664 7.77 2.39 0.23
N TYR A 665 7.46 1.41 1.07
CA TYR A 665 8.19 1.18 2.32
C TYR A 665 9.36 0.20 2.15
N VAL A 666 9.25 -0.77 1.27
CA VAL A 666 10.22 -1.85 1.09
C VAL A 666 10.96 -1.73 -0.25
N GLY A 667 10.25 -1.69 -1.36
CA GLY A 667 10.84 -1.68 -2.71
C GLY A 667 10.15 -2.66 -3.65
N PRO A 668 10.87 -3.24 -4.63
CA PRO A 668 10.31 -4.20 -5.57
C PRO A 668 9.66 -5.39 -4.87
N GLU A 669 8.52 -5.84 -5.36
CA GLU A 669 7.75 -6.95 -4.78
C GLU A 669 8.25 -8.34 -5.18
N HIS A 670 9.08 -8.40 -6.22
CA HIS A 670 9.83 -9.58 -6.60
C HIS A 670 11.25 -9.16 -7.00
N TYR A 671 12.24 -9.90 -6.56
CA TYR A 671 13.66 -9.64 -6.80
C TYR A 671 14.50 -10.86 -6.45
N SER A 672 15.76 -10.85 -6.87
CA SER A 672 16.69 -11.95 -6.63
C SER A 672 18.05 -11.45 -6.13
N PHE A 673 18.81 -12.34 -5.52
CA PHE A 673 20.17 -12.12 -5.07
C PHE A 673 20.86 -13.45 -4.81
N ASP A 674 22.20 -13.44 -4.81
CA ASP A 674 23.00 -14.62 -4.44
C ASP A 674 23.60 -14.43 -3.03
N LEU A 675 23.52 -15.47 -2.21
CA LEU A 675 24.34 -15.62 -1.01
C LEU A 675 25.16 -16.90 -1.17
N GLY A 676 26.48 -16.81 -1.14
CA GLY A 676 27.36 -17.94 -1.44
C GLY A 676 27.03 -18.56 -2.81
N ASP A 677 26.78 -19.86 -2.81
CA ASP A 677 26.46 -20.64 -4.01
C ASP A 677 24.96 -20.77 -4.29
N ILE A 678 24.10 -20.14 -3.49
CA ILE A 678 22.65 -20.25 -3.56
C ILE A 678 22.05 -19.00 -4.19
N HIS A 679 21.12 -19.19 -5.14
CA HIS A 679 20.35 -18.10 -5.74
C HIS A 679 18.99 -17.95 -5.03
N TYR A 680 18.76 -16.81 -4.42
CA TYR A 680 17.54 -16.46 -3.70
C TYR A 680 16.58 -15.70 -4.61
N VAL A 681 15.33 -16.12 -4.60
CA VAL A 681 14.24 -15.48 -5.35
C VAL A 681 13.15 -15.11 -4.37
N ILE A 682 12.93 -13.81 -4.18
CA ILE A 682 11.78 -13.28 -3.48
C ILE A 682 10.65 -13.13 -4.48
N LEU A 683 9.51 -13.75 -4.21
CA LEU A 683 8.45 -13.91 -5.19
C LEU A 683 7.10 -13.46 -4.65
N ASN A 684 6.48 -12.51 -5.34
CA ASN A 684 5.08 -12.17 -5.09
C ASN A 684 4.18 -13.27 -5.65
N THR A 685 3.41 -13.91 -4.78
CA THR A 685 2.46 -14.98 -5.14
C THR A 685 1.00 -14.59 -4.87
N ILE A 686 0.73 -13.30 -4.66
CA ILE A 686 -0.60 -12.77 -4.39
C ILE A 686 -1.10 -11.99 -5.60
N MET A 687 -2.26 -12.35 -6.10
CA MET A 687 -2.92 -11.69 -7.23
C MET A 687 -4.25 -11.08 -6.77
N TYR A 688 -4.40 -9.79 -6.94
CA TYR A 688 -5.66 -9.08 -6.76
C TYR A 688 -6.31 -8.82 -8.12
N ASP A 689 -6.92 -9.83 -8.71
CA ASP A 689 -7.76 -9.69 -9.90
C ASP A 689 -9.22 -9.58 -9.43
N ARG A 690 -9.73 -8.35 -9.33
CA ARG A 690 -11.05 -8.10 -8.76
C ARG A 690 -12.00 -7.45 -9.75
N PRO A 691 -12.86 -8.22 -10.40
CA PRO A 691 -14.02 -7.67 -11.08
C PRO A 691 -15.08 -7.15 -10.11
N SER A 692 -15.04 -7.51 -8.82
CA SER A 692 -16.02 -7.04 -7.84
C SER A 692 -15.46 -6.89 -6.42
N VAL A 693 -16.15 -6.08 -5.60
CA VAL A 693 -15.84 -5.80 -4.17
C VAL A 693 -15.85 -7.05 -3.28
N ASN A 694 -16.42 -8.15 -3.75
CA ASN A 694 -16.57 -9.38 -2.99
C ASN A 694 -15.48 -10.42 -3.32
N ASP A 695 -14.70 -10.17 -4.37
CA ASP A 695 -13.66 -11.10 -4.78
C ASP A 695 -12.45 -10.98 -3.85
N LYS A 696 -12.00 -12.10 -3.38
CA LYS A 696 -10.76 -12.22 -2.62
C LYS A 696 -9.59 -12.29 -3.58
N TYR A 697 -8.40 -12.00 -3.07
CA TYR A 697 -7.17 -12.28 -3.79
C TYR A 697 -7.07 -13.77 -4.19
N LYS A 698 -6.32 -14.02 -5.24
CA LYS A 698 -5.97 -15.36 -5.72
C LYS A 698 -4.48 -15.60 -5.44
N TYR A 699 -4.10 -16.86 -5.37
CA TYR A 699 -2.70 -17.25 -5.28
C TYR A 699 -2.19 -17.60 -6.67
N GLY A 700 -1.05 -17.07 -7.04
CA GLY A 700 -0.46 -17.32 -8.34
C GLY A 700 0.58 -16.28 -8.73
N LEU A 701 1.07 -16.39 -9.95
CA LEU A 701 1.92 -15.41 -10.58
C LEU A 701 1.11 -14.67 -11.64
N ASP A 702 1.27 -13.36 -11.72
CA ASP A 702 0.81 -12.61 -12.87
C ASP A 702 1.79 -12.74 -14.05
N ASP A 703 1.39 -12.26 -15.22
CA ASP A 703 2.19 -12.37 -16.44
C ASP A 703 3.55 -11.69 -16.29
N ARG A 704 3.59 -10.52 -15.62
CA ARG A 704 4.79 -9.74 -15.40
C ARG A 704 5.80 -10.47 -14.49
N THR A 705 5.34 -10.99 -13.37
CA THR A 705 6.18 -11.75 -12.43
C THR A 705 6.74 -13.00 -13.10
N LEU A 706 5.95 -13.70 -13.92
CA LEU A 706 6.42 -14.87 -14.64
C LEU A 706 7.44 -14.53 -15.73
N GLU A 707 7.25 -13.46 -16.49
CA GLU A 707 8.20 -12.96 -17.47
C GLU A 707 9.53 -12.58 -16.83
N TRP A 708 9.46 -11.83 -15.71
CA TRP A 708 10.64 -11.51 -14.94
C TRP A 708 11.38 -12.76 -14.44
N LEU A 709 10.67 -13.72 -13.85
CA LEU A 709 11.28 -14.94 -13.33
C LEU A 709 11.96 -15.75 -14.45
N LYS A 710 11.36 -15.82 -15.63
CA LYS A 710 12.00 -16.40 -16.82
C LYS A 710 13.30 -15.71 -17.18
N ALA A 711 13.28 -14.37 -17.19
CA ALA A 711 14.43 -13.55 -17.55
C ALA A 711 15.55 -13.70 -16.53
N ASP A 712 15.24 -13.63 -15.24
CA ASP A 712 16.18 -13.79 -14.14
C ASP A 712 16.87 -15.17 -14.15
N LEU A 713 16.06 -16.23 -14.14
CA LEU A 713 16.54 -17.61 -14.14
C LEU A 713 17.28 -18.03 -15.43
N SER A 714 17.15 -17.26 -16.51
CA SER A 714 17.95 -17.49 -17.73
C SER A 714 19.44 -17.25 -17.52
N TYR A 715 19.78 -16.44 -16.52
CA TYR A 715 21.18 -16.16 -16.14
C TYR A 715 21.72 -17.07 -15.03
N VAL A 716 20.90 -17.95 -14.47
CA VAL A 716 21.25 -18.83 -13.34
C VAL A 716 21.55 -20.23 -13.83
N PRO A 717 22.76 -20.77 -13.65
CA PRO A 717 23.13 -22.13 -14.05
C PRO A 717 22.28 -23.20 -13.34
N LYS A 718 21.89 -24.26 -14.07
CA LYS A 718 21.01 -25.32 -13.55
C LYS A 718 21.62 -26.18 -12.44
N ASN A 719 22.94 -26.14 -12.26
CA ASN A 719 23.62 -26.80 -11.14
C ASN A 719 23.57 -26.00 -9.83
N LYS A 720 22.97 -24.81 -9.81
CA LYS A 720 22.75 -24.02 -8.58
C LYS A 720 21.56 -24.55 -7.78
N ILE A 721 21.54 -24.23 -6.49
CA ILE A 721 20.38 -24.34 -5.62
C ILE A 721 19.56 -23.06 -5.73
N ILE A 722 18.24 -23.21 -5.79
CA ILE A 722 17.30 -22.08 -5.78
C ILE A 722 16.59 -22.03 -4.43
N MET A 723 16.64 -20.87 -3.80
CA MET A 723 15.89 -20.57 -2.59
C MET A 723 14.69 -19.67 -2.95
N LEU A 724 13.51 -20.27 -3.08
CA LEU A 724 12.27 -19.56 -3.35
C LEU A 724 11.64 -19.10 -2.04
N CYS A 725 11.49 -17.78 -1.85
CA CYS A 725 10.86 -17.21 -0.69
C CYS A 725 9.58 -16.48 -1.14
N SER A 726 8.44 -16.95 -0.70
CA SER A 726 7.13 -16.39 -1.02
C SER A 726 6.22 -16.44 0.19
N HIS A 727 5.19 -15.60 0.23
CA HIS A 727 4.25 -15.65 1.35
C HIS A 727 3.37 -16.89 1.28
N HIS A 728 2.80 -17.18 0.12
CA HIS A 728 1.98 -18.36 -0.10
C HIS A 728 2.80 -19.46 -0.78
N ASN A 729 2.62 -20.71 -0.33
CA ASN A 729 3.33 -21.85 -0.93
C ASN A 729 3.00 -21.99 -2.41
N PRO A 730 3.99 -21.87 -3.30
CA PRO A 730 3.74 -21.92 -4.73
C PRO A 730 3.56 -23.33 -5.29
N PHE A 731 3.76 -24.36 -4.48
CA PHE A 731 3.59 -25.77 -4.89
C PHE A 731 2.35 -26.40 -4.29
N LYS A 732 1.80 -27.39 -4.99
CA LYS A 732 0.63 -28.15 -4.51
C LYS A 732 0.96 -28.85 -3.21
N THR A 733 0.13 -28.65 -2.20
CA THR A 733 0.24 -29.38 -0.93
C THR A 733 -0.27 -30.81 -1.07
N PRO A 734 0.22 -31.75 -0.23
CA PRO A 734 -0.31 -33.13 -0.18
C PRO A 734 -1.82 -33.16 0.06
N ASN A 735 -2.54 -34.04 -0.66
CA ASN A 735 -4.00 -34.12 -0.63
C ASN A 735 -4.59 -34.42 0.77
N ASN A 736 -3.81 -34.94 1.69
CA ASN A 736 -4.23 -35.24 3.07
C ASN A 736 -3.78 -34.20 4.10
N SER A 737 -3.04 -33.17 3.70
CA SER A 737 -2.67 -32.12 4.63
C SER A 737 -3.88 -31.24 4.88
N LYS A 738 -4.42 -31.27 6.08
CA LYS A 738 -5.34 -30.25 6.59
C LYS A 738 -4.65 -28.88 6.71
N HIS A 739 -3.41 -28.80 6.31
CA HIS A 739 -2.55 -27.62 6.30
C HIS A 739 -2.76 -26.87 5.00
N GLY A 740 -3.75 -26.01 4.99
CA GLY A 740 -4.00 -25.08 3.90
C GLY A 740 -4.81 -25.66 2.73
N SER A 741 -6.08 -25.34 2.70
CA SER A 741 -6.95 -25.48 1.55
C SER A 741 -6.56 -24.56 0.37
N HIS A 742 -5.42 -23.91 0.44
CA HIS A 742 -4.99 -22.88 -0.51
C HIS A 742 -4.02 -23.47 -1.52
N ASN A 743 -4.55 -24.28 -2.44
CA ASN A 743 -3.80 -24.71 -3.61
C ASN A 743 -3.42 -23.48 -4.44
N PHE A 744 -2.17 -23.45 -4.88
CA PHE A 744 -1.69 -22.45 -5.82
C PHE A 744 -2.44 -22.61 -7.15
N HIS A 745 -3.54 -21.90 -7.29
CA HIS A 745 -4.31 -21.82 -8.52
C HIS A 745 -3.69 -20.79 -9.43
N SER A 746 -2.57 -21.12 -10.00
CA SER A 746 -1.91 -20.25 -10.93
C SER A 746 -2.35 -20.57 -12.36
N ARG A 747 -2.71 -19.54 -13.11
CA ARG A 747 -2.81 -19.56 -14.56
C ARG A 747 -1.52 -20.07 -15.20
N HIS A 748 -0.38 -19.82 -14.58
CA HIS A 748 0.96 -20.17 -15.06
C HIS A 748 1.65 -21.29 -14.27
N TYR A 749 0.94 -22.06 -13.47
CA TYR A 749 1.55 -23.07 -12.59
C TYR A 749 2.50 -24.04 -13.31
N ASN A 750 2.09 -24.60 -14.45
CA ASN A 750 2.91 -25.55 -15.21
C ASN A 750 4.17 -24.88 -15.81
N GLU A 751 4.05 -23.63 -16.25
CA GLU A 751 5.20 -22.85 -16.74
C GLU A 751 6.19 -22.55 -15.61
N TYR A 752 5.70 -22.11 -14.47
CA TYR A 752 6.48 -21.87 -13.29
C TYR A 752 7.24 -23.12 -12.81
N LEU A 753 6.53 -24.26 -12.69
CA LEU A 753 7.15 -25.53 -12.31
C LEU A 753 8.24 -25.95 -13.31
N ALA A 754 7.99 -25.77 -14.61
CA ALA A 754 8.97 -26.08 -15.64
C ALA A 754 10.25 -25.23 -15.55
N LEU A 755 10.16 -23.98 -15.07
CA LEU A 755 11.33 -23.11 -14.89
C LEU A 755 12.27 -23.61 -13.79
N VAL A 756 11.71 -24.17 -12.70
CA VAL A 756 12.48 -24.46 -11.49
C VAL A 756 12.84 -25.94 -11.32
N LYS A 757 12.12 -26.88 -11.96
CA LYS A 757 12.23 -28.33 -11.73
C LYS A 757 13.60 -28.95 -12.02
N ASP A 758 14.38 -28.35 -12.92
CA ASP A 758 15.65 -28.90 -13.41
C ASP A 758 16.87 -28.33 -12.67
N TYR A 759 16.68 -27.51 -11.64
CA TYR A 759 17.76 -27.07 -10.78
C TYR A 759 18.21 -28.19 -9.82
N LYS A 760 19.44 -28.08 -9.31
CA LYS A 760 20.06 -29.08 -8.41
C LYS A 760 19.19 -29.41 -7.22
N ALA A 761 18.62 -28.36 -6.58
CA ALA A 761 17.60 -28.44 -5.56
C ALA A 761 16.83 -27.11 -5.50
N VAL A 762 15.58 -27.16 -5.05
CA VAL A 762 14.75 -26.00 -4.80
C VAL A 762 14.21 -26.07 -3.38
N TYR A 763 14.44 -25.02 -2.59
CA TYR A 763 13.86 -24.86 -1.27
C TYR A 763 12.79 -23.77 -1.35
N ALA A 764 11.54 -24.11 -1.06
CA ALA A 764 10.41 -23.18 -1.11
C ALA A 764 9.95 -22.83 0.31
N TRP A 765 10.36 -21.67 0.77
CA TRP A 765 10.01 -21.12 2.08
C TRP A 765 8.77 -20.25 2.00
N ASN A 766 7.83 -20.46 2.93
CA ASN A 766 6.59 -19.71 2.96
C ASN A 766 6.04 -19.50 4.38
N GLY A 767 5.18 -18.49 4.53
CA GLY A 767 4.39 -18.20 5.70
C GLY A 767 2.92 -18.56 5.48
N HIS A 768 2.01 -17.60 5.72
CA HIS A 768 0.57 -17.63 5.44
C HIS A 768 -0.26 -18.63 6.26
N ASN A 769 0.23 -19.86 6.41
CA ASN A 769 -0.50 -20.93 7.12
C ASN A 769 -0.38 -20.82 8.63
N HIS A 770 0.53 -20.01 9.15
CA HIS A 770 0.83 -19.84 10.58
C HIS A 770 1.22 -21.14 11.28
N GLN A 771 1.84 -22.09 10.57
CA GLN A 771 2.19 -23.42 11.10
C GLN A 771 3.52 -23.88 10.54
N ASN A 772 4.28 -24.59 11.34
CA ASN A 772 5.47 -25.29 10.87
C ASN A 772 5.07 -26.59 10.19
N PHE A 773 5.53 -26.80 8.97
CA PHE A 773 5.51 -28.10 8.31
C PHE A 773 6.53 -28.16 7.17
N TYR A 774 6.92 -29.38 6.84
CA TYR A 774 7.80 -29.70 5.74
C TYR A 774 7.27 -30.89 4.93
N TYR A 775 7.49 -30.86 3.65
CA TYR A 775 7.31 -32.01 2.76
C TYR A 775 8.20 -31.92 1.53
N ASN A 776 8.66 -33.09 1.02
CA ASN A 776 9.31 -33.15 -0.26
C ASN A 776 8.24 -33.26 -1.36
N TYR A 777 8.22 -32.31 -2.29
CA TYR A 777 7.20 -32.24 -3.34
C TYR A 777 7.14 -33.52 -4.18
N ALA A 778 8.29 -34.14 -4.51
CA ALA A 778 8.36 -35.35 -5.29
C ALA A 778 7.57 -36.52 -4.70
N ASN A 779 7.45 -36.61 -3.38
CA ASN A 779 6.73 -37.66 -2.66
C ASN A 779 5.20 -37.49 -2.70
N HIS A 780 4.73 -36.29 -3.12
CA HIS A 780 3.31 -35.89 -3.02
C HIS A 780 2.66 -35.51 -4.35
N ILE A 781 3.40 -35.54 -5.49
CA ILE A 781 2.86 -35.19 -6.80
C ILE A 781 1.84 -36.20 -7.36
N GLY A 782 1.66 -37.36 -6.73
CA GLY A 782 0.72 -38.38 -7.11
C GLY A 782 0.98 -38.91 -8.53
N LYS A 783 -0.10 -39.01 -9.35
CA LYS A 783 0.00 -39.42 -10.76
C LYS A 783 0.41 -38.33 -11.74
N ASP A 784 0.75 -37.12 -11.25
CA ASP A 784 1.19 -36.03 -12.10
C ASP A 784 2.67 -36.20 -12.48
N THR A 785 2.93 -37.21 -13.31
CA THR A 785 4.27 -37.54 -13.78
C THR A 785 4.77 -36.65 -14.92
N LYS A 786 3.96 -35.66 -15.35
CA LYS A 786 4.27 -34.80 -16.49
C LYS A 786 5.59 -34.05 -16.36
N HIS A 787 5.99 -33.73 -15.11
CA HIS A 787 7.18 -32.95 -14.80
C HIS A 787 8.32 -33.76 -14.14
N GLY A 788 8.19 -35.07 -14.04
CA GLY A 788 9.15 -35.94 -13.33
C GLY A 788 8.99 -35.78 -11.80
N ALA A 789 10.03 -36.17 -11.05
CA ALA A 789 10.10 -36.01 -9.60
C ALA A 789 11.15 -34.94 -9.22
N PRO A 790 10.81 -33.64 -9.32
CA PRO A 790 11.78 -32.58 -9.06
C PRO A 790 12.17 -32.52 -7.57
N ASN A 791 13.44 -32.23 -7.29
CA ASN A 791 13.94 -32.08 -5.93
C ASN A 791 13.52 -30.72 -5.35
N ILE A 792 12.26 -30.64 -4.89
CA ILE A 792 11.68 -29.43 -4.31
C ILE A 792 11.30 -29.71 -2.84
N GLN A 793 11.90 -28.95 -1.95
CA GLN A 793 11.68 -28.99 -0.51
C GLN A 793 10.72 -27.85 -0.14
N CYS A 794 9.55 -28.13 0.39
CA CYS A 794 8.56 -27.13 0.77
C CYS A 794 8.53 -26.95 2.29
N ILE A 795 8.81 -25.76 2.76
CA ILE A 795 8.92 -25.42 4.18
C ILE A 795 7.95 -24.27 4.50
N SER A 796 7.04 -24.50 5.43
CA SER A 796 6.18 -23.47 6.00
C SER A 796 6.61 -23.13 7.42
N VAL A 797 6.53 -21.84 7.75
CA VAL A 797 6.99 -21.31 9.04
C VAL A 797 5.78 -20.79 9.82
N ALA A 798 5.73 -21.09 11.12
CA ALA A 798 4.70 -20.61 12.03
C ALA A 798 4.79 -19.08 12.21
N ARG A 799 3.66 -18.47 12.57
CA ARG A 799 3.56 -17.05 12.82
C ARG A 799 4.48 -16.59 13.95
N ALA A 800 5.38 -15.67 13.67
CA ALA A 800 6.43 -15.23 14.58
C ALA A 800 5.89 -14.63 15.89
N THR A 801 4.76 -13.93 15.85
CA THR A 801 4.15 -13.28 17.01
C THR A 801 3.08 -14.13 17.70
N GLY A 802 3.04 -15.47 17.49
CA GLY A 802 2.06 -16.39 18.08
C GLY A 802 0.72 -16.38 17.36
N ALA A 803 -0.30 -17.02 17.95
CA ALA A 803 -1.61 -17.20 17.30
C ALA A 803 -2.30 -15.86 16.99
N LEU A 804 -2.94 -15.81 15.82
CA LEU A 804 -3.62 -14.62 15.33
C LEU A 804 -4.72 -14.14 16.29
N ARG A 805 -4.71 -12.85 16.63
CA ARG A 805 -5.67 -12.21 17.55
C ARG A 805 -5.69 -12.78 18.97
N PHE A 806 -4.71 -13.59 19.29
CA PHE A 806 -4.53 -14.15 20.62
C PHE A 806 -3.32 -13.47 21.27
N ASN A 807 -3.53 -12.64 22.27
CA ASN A 807 -2.47 -11.89 22.93
C ASN A 807 -1.66 -12.76 23.92
N ARG A 808 -1.22 -13.93 23.46
CA ARG A 808 -0.38 -14.87 24.21
C ARG A 808 0.81 -15.28 23.34
N PRO A 809 1.98 -15.58 23.96
CA PRO A 809 3.22 -15.89 23.25
C PRO A 809 3.28 -17.35 22.78
N ILE A 810 2.18 -17.86 22.24
CA ILE A 810 2.02 -19.25 21.81
C ILE A 810 1.31 -19.30 20.46
N GLY A 811 1.76 -20.17 19.57
CA GLY A 811 1.09 -20.42 18.29
C GLY A 811 -0.08 -21.39 18.41
N SER A 812 -0.87 -21.51 17.35
CA SER A 812 -2.12 -22.29 17.36
C SER A 812 -1.92 -23.81 17.54
N LYS A 813 -0.72 -24.29 17.31
CA LYS A 813 -0.31 -25.69 17.49
C LYS A 813 0.41 -25.95 18.80
N GLY A 814 0.48 -24.96 19.69
CA GLY A 814 1.19 -25.08 20.97
C GLY A 814 2.68 -24.76 20.87
N GLU A 815 3.20 -24.41 19.71
CA GLU A 815 4.56 -23.92 19.54
C GLU A 815 4.75 -22.56 20.24
N PRO A 816 5.92 -22.28 20.85
CA PRO A 816 6.24 -20.93 21.29
C PRO A 816 6.27 -19.97 20.09
N GLN A 817 6.02 -18.68 20.29
CA GLN A 817 6.34 -17.69 19.27
C GLN A 817 7.82 -17.83 18.87
N GLY A 818 8.15 -17.62 17.57
CA GLY A 818 9.51 -17.87 17.11
C GLY A 818 9.67 -17.77 15.60
N TYR A 819 10.77 -18.32 15.12
CA TYR A 819 11.18 -18.31 13.73
C TYR A 819 12.04 -19.52 13.39
N MET A 820 12.24 -19.82 12.11
CA MET A 820 13.23 -20.84 11.69
C MET A 820 14.61 -20.22 11.55
N VAL A 821 15.62 -20.94 11.98
CA VAL A 821 17.03 -20.66 11.69
C VAL A 821 17.49 -21.64 10.62
N MET A 822 17.83 -21.12 9.46
CA MET A 822 18.43 -21.89 8.38
C MET A 822 19.95 -21.72 8.43
N ASN A 823 20.68 -22.82 8.45
CA ASN A 823 22.13 -22.85 8.34
C ASN A 823 22.51 -23.22 6.90
N VAL A 824 23.50 -22.52 6.35
CA VAL A 824 24.07 -22.81 5.05
C VAL A 824 25.56 -23.06 5.19
N HIS A 825 26.04 -24.20 4.70
CA HIS A 825 27.43 -24.63 4.65
C HIS A 825 27.75 -25.02 3.20
N GLY A 826 28.15 -24.04 2.38
CA GLY A 826 28.27 -24.22 0.93
C GLY A 826 26.93 -24.58 0.28
N GLU A 827 26.76 -25.81 -0.16
CA GLU A 827 25.53 -26.33 -0.75
C GLU A 827 24.66 -27.14 0.24
N GLN A 828 25.12 -27.34 1.45
CA GLN A 828 24.34 -28.02 2.48
C GLN A 828 23.44 -27.03 3.21
N VAL A 829 22.17 -27.37 3.37
CA VAL A 829 21.16 -26.55 4.02
C VAL A 829 20.45 -27.40 5.07
N ASP A 830 20.48 -26.94 6.31
CA ASP A 830 19.70 -27.48 7.41
C ASP A 830 18.96 -26.36 8.15
N TRP A 831 17.96 -26.71 8.94
CA TRP A 831 17.19 -25.73 9.68
C TRP A 831 16.57 -26.32 10.95
N TYR A 832 16.24 -25.44 11.88
CA TYR A 832 15.49 -25.77 13.09
C TYR A 832 14.58 -24.62 13.51
N TYR A 833 13.54 -24.92 14.29
CA TYR A 833 12.68 -23.90 14.87
C TYR A 833 13.33 -23.31 16.13
N LYS A 834 13.39 -21.99 16.20
CA LYS A 834 13.91 -21.20 17.32
C LYS A 834 12.72 -20.56 18.04
N GLY A 835 12.29 -21.13 19.16
CA GLY A 835 11.34 -20.46 20.07
C GLY A 835 12.00 -19.25 20.75
N VAL A 836 11.27 -18.14 20.87
CA VAL A 836 11.72 -16.95 21.59
C VAL A 836 12.01 -17.29 23.05
N GLY A 837 13.23 -16.97 23.51
CA GLY A 837 13.70 -17.27 24.85
C GLY A 837 14.18 -18.71 25.07
N PHE A 838 14.14 -19.57 24.03
CA PHE A 838 14.57 -20.96 24.10
C PHE A 838 15.82 -21.26 23.26
N GLY A 839 16.56 -22.29 23.60
CA GLY A 839 17.66 -22.79 22.82
C GLY A 839 17.23 -23.66 21.63
N LYS A 840 18.19 -24.05 20.77
CA LYS A 840 18.00 -24.95 19.62
C LYS A 840 17.31 -26.27 20.02
N ASP A 841 17.59 -26.78 21.22
CA ASP A 841 17.14 -28.13 21.65
C ASP A 841 15.68 -28.17 22.08
N TYR A 842 15.00 -27.00 22.18
CA TYR A 842 13.60 -26.94 22.58
C TYR A 842 12.68 -27.09 21.34
N GLN A 843 12.48 -28.36 20.93
CA GLN A 843 11.70 -28.71 19.74
C GLN A 843 10.37 -29.41 20.08
N MET A 844 10.08 -29.63 21.34
CA MET A 844 8.85 -30.28 21.80
C MET A 844 8.48 -29.84 23.20
N LYS A 845 7.24 -30.14 23.60
CA LYS A 845 6.81 -30.13 25.01
C LYS A 845 6.16 -31.45 25.40
N VAL A 846 6.61 -32.02 26.51
CA VAL A 846 6.12 -33.28 27.04
C VAL A 846 5.23 -33.01 28.26
N TYR A 847 4.08 -33.66 28.29
CA TYR A 847 3.07 -33.54 29.31
C TYR A 847 2.90 -34.86 30.05
N SER A 848 2.92 -34.83 31.39
CA SER A 848 2.64 -36.00 32.22
C SER A 848 1.16 -36.40 32.18
N PRO A 849 0.82 -37.64 32.53
CA PRO A 849 -0.56 -38.09 32.74
C PRO A 849 -1.35 -37.18 33.66
N ALA A 850 -0.75 -36.76 34.79
CA ALA A 850 -1.35 -35.82 35.73
C ALA A 850 -1.74 -34.48 35.08
N ARG A 851 -0.96 -33.99 34.11
CA ARG A 851 -1.22 -32.73 33.37
C ARG A 851 -2.33 -32.87 32.33
N THR A 852 -2.42 -34.00 31.67
CA THR A 852 -3.39 -34.26 30.58
C THR A 852 -4.71 -34.85 31.09
N GLY A 853 -4.74 -35.36 32.30
CA GLY A 853 -5.91 -35.96 32.94
C GLY A 853 -6.29 -37.34 32.37
N ASP A 854 -5.33 -38.04 31.77
CA ASP A 854 -5.45 -39.41 31.28
C ASP A 854 -4.21 -40.24 31.68
N ASP A 855 -4.15 -41.51 31.32
CA ASP A 855 -3.07 -42.42 31.73
C ASP A 855 -1.83 -42.32 30.79
N LYS A 856 -1.79 -41.36 29.87
CA LYS A 856 -0.74 -41.30 28.86
C LYS A 856 0.19 -40.09 29.04
N VAL A 857 1.45 -40.29 28.79
CA VAL A 857 2.41 -39.24 28.51
C VAL A 857 2.12 -38.73 27.08
N LYS A 858 2.07 -37.43 26.89
CA LYS A 858 1.88 -36.78 25.57
C LYS A 858 3.03 -35.86 25.24
N ALA A 859 3.49 -35.93 24.00
CA ALA A 859 4.51 -35.05 23.48
C ALA A 859 3.94 -34.25 22.30
N ASN A 860 3.92 -32.91 22.40
CA ASN A 860 3.66 -32.03 21.29
C ASN A 860 5.00 -31.69 20.62
N ILE A 861 5.20 -32.18 19.40
CA ILE A 861 6.44 -32.00 18.64
C ILE A 861 6.10 -31.11 17.42
N TRP A 862 6.00 -29.82 17.63
CA TRP A 862 5.41 -28.85 16.70
C TRP A 862 6.11 -28.70 15.35
N ASN A 863 7.34 -29.22 15.23
CA ASN A 863 8.10 -29.19 13.98
C ASN A 863 8.27 -30.58 13.32
N TRP A 864 7.69 -31.61 13.94
CA TRP A 864 7.75 -32.99 13.40
C TRP A 864 7.05 -33.08 12.04
N SER A 865 7.74 -33.66 11.08
CA SER A 865 7.28 -33.75 9.69
C SER A 865 7.98 -34.88 8.95
N GLU A 866 7.82 -34.97 7.65
CA GLU A 866 8.47 -35.96 6.80
C GLU A 866 10.00 -35.99 7.04
N GLY A 867 10.54 -37.18 7.18
CA GLY A 867 11.97 -37.42 7.44
C GLY A 867 12.37 -37.45 8.91
N TRP A 868 11.49 -37.08 9.84
CA TRP A 868 11.72 -37.25 11.26
C TRP A 868 11.51 -38.69 11.70
N SER A 869 12.22 -39.15 12.74
CA SER A 869 11.96 -40.45 13.36
C SER A 869 10.61 -40.48 14.09
N THR A 870 10.05 -41.67 14.31
CA THR A 870 8.98 -41.82 15.29
C THR A 870 9.54 -41.47 16.66
N PRO A 871 8.86 -40.68 17.51
CA PRO A 871 9.31 -40.39 18.86
C PRO A 871 9.31 -41.66 19.72
N GLU A 872 10.33 -41.78 20.55
CA GLU A 872 10.59 -42.94 21.37
C GLU A 872 10.44 -42.56 22.86
N TRP A 873 9.88 -43.49 23.64
CA TRP A 873 9.75 -43.39 25.10
C TRP A 873 10.78 -44.24 25.80
N TYR A 874 11.49 -43.62 26.71
CA TYR A 874 12.54 -44.26 27.55
C TYR A 874 12.22 -44.15 29.04
N GLU A 875 12.46 -45.22 29.79
CA GLU A 875 12.42 -45.23 31.24
C GLU A 875 13.78 -45.74 31.76
N ASN A 876 14.34 -45.07 32.73
CA ASN A 876 15.66 -45.42 33.31
C ASN A 876 16.76 -45.60 32.23
N GLY A 877 16.68 -44.86 31.15
CA GLY A 877 17.63 -44.89 30.02
C GLY A 877 17.43 -46.05 29.03
N VAL A 878 16.41 -46.88 29.23
CA VAL A 878 16.06 -47.98 28.32
C VAL A 878 14.84 -47.64 27.49
N LYS A 879 14.89 -47.87 26.19
CA LYS A 879 13.71 -47.70 25.30
C LYS A 879 12.62 -48.69 25.70
N VAL A 880 11.43 -48.15 25.97
CA VAL A 880 10.26 -48.94 26.37
C VAL A 880 9.33 -49.13 25.18
N ALA A 881 9.07 -48.04 24.42
CA ALA A 881 8.14 -48.09 23.30
C ALA A 881 8.38 -47.00 22.29
N ASP A 882 7.86 -47.17 21.09
CA ASP A 882 7.60 -46.07 20.15
C ASP A 882 6.29 -45.37 20.52
N MET A 883 6.23 -44.05 20.40
CA MET A 883 5.02 -43.32 20.75
C MET A 883 4.04 -43.34 19.57
N GLU A 884 2.75 -43.40 19.87
CA GLU A 884 1.66 -43.41 18.89
C GLU A 884 1.27 -41.99 18.50
N PHE A 885 1.08 -41.69 17.19
CA PHE A 885 0.59 -40.42 16.72
C PHE A 885 -0.89 -40.22 17.06
N THR A 886 -1.19 -39.29 17.97
CA THR A 886 -2.51 -39.04 18.55
C THR A 886 -2.84 -37.54 18.49
N PRO A 887 -3.16 -36.96 17.30
CA PRO A 887 -3.44 -35.53 17.15
C PRO A 887 -4.48 -35.06 18.18
N GLY A 888 -4.24 -33.91 18.77
CA GLY A 888 -5.11 -33.37 19.81
C GLY A 888 -4.93 -31.86 20.01
N ILE A 889 -5.55 -31.35 21.07
CA ILE A 889 -5.38 -29.96 21.48
C ILE A 889 -4.15 -29.88 22.40
N ASP A 890 -3.31 -28.86 22.18
CA ASP A 890 -2.21 -28.58 23.10
C ASP A 890 -2.74 -28.13 24.46
N PRO A 891 -2.32 -28.75 25.57
CA PRO A 891 -2.82 -28.44 26.92
C PRO A 891 -2.53 -27.00 27.38
N ASP A 892 -1.36 -26.45 27.04
CA ASP A 892 -1.00 -25.09 27.45
C ASP A 892 -1.77 -24.04 26.65
N TYR A 893 -1.95 -24.26 25.35
CA TYR A 893 -2.82 -23.41 24.55
C TYR A 893 -4.26 -23.41 25.05
N TYR A 894 -4.76 -24.61 25.42
CA TYR A 894 -6.12 -24.74 25.94
C TYR A 894 -6.33 -23.94 27.23
N ASP A 895 -5.41 -24.01 28.18
CA ASP A 895 -5.51 -23.27 29.44
C ASP A 895 -5.46 -21.76 29.24
N LEU A 896 -4.55 -21.29 28.37
CA LEU A 896 -4.49 -19.89 28.02
C LEU A 896 -5.78 -19.42 27.31
N PHE A 897 -6.35 -20.27 26.46
CA PHE A 897 -7.62 -19.99 25.77
C PHE A 897 -8.80 -20.04 26.75
N ALA A 898 -8.83 -20.95 27.71
CA ALA A 898 -9.90 -21.08 28.71
C ALA A 898 -10.07 -19.78 29.51
N THR A 899 -8.96 -19.12 29.84
CA THR A 899 -8.92 -17.85 30.60
C THR A 899 -8.97 -16.60 29.70
N TYR A 900 -9.09 -16.75 28.37
CA TYR A 900 -9.11 -15.62 27.46
C TYR A 900 -10.49 -14.95 27.41
N ASP A 901 -10.58 -13.72 27.88
CA ASP A 901 -11.82 -13.00 28.13
C ASP A 901 -12.30 -12.13 26.94
N ASN A 902 -11.45 -11.88 25.93
CA ASN A 902 -11.83 -11.10 24.74
C ASN A 902 -12.82 -11.86 23.85
N GLN A 903 -14.11 -11.66 24.09
CA GLN A 903 -15.19 -12.34 23.37
C GLN A 903 -15.19 -12.06 21.86
N THR A 904 -14.75 -10.87 21.44
CA THR A 904 -14.66 -10.50 20.02
C THR A 904 -13.62 -11.33 19.27
N ASN A 905 -12.48 -11.57 19.90
CA ASN A 905 -11.36 -12.30 19.30
C ASN A 905 -11.44 -13.80 19.51
N ARG A 906 -12.10 -14.25 20.59
CA ARG A 906 -12.17 -15.66 21.01
C ARG A 906 -12.57 -16.63 19.89
N LYS A 907 -13.46 -16.22 18.99
CA LYS A 907 -13.87 -17.04 17.82
C LYS A 907 -12.77 -17.29 16.78
N TYR A 908 -11.72 -16.45 16.77
CA TYR A 908 -10.62 -16.55 15.80
C TYR A 908 -9.39 -17.30 16.35
N CYS A 909 -9.31 -17.50 17.65
CA CYS A 909 -8.19 -18.17 18.32
C CYS A 909 -8.65 -19.46 19.04
N GLN A 910 -9.56 -20.22 18.44
CA GLN A 910 -9.99 -21.51 18.94
C GLN A 910 -8.79 -22.49 18.97
N PRO A 911 -8.67 -23.35 20.01
CA PRO A 911 -7.65 -24.38 20.06
C PRO A 911 -7.70 -25.29 18.82
N ASP A 912 -6.56 -25.54 18.22
CA ASP A 912 -6.47 -26.49 17.10
C ASP A 912 -6.51 -27.94 17.61
N LYS A 913 -7.39 -28.75 17.04
CA LYS A 913 -7.57 -30.17 17.39
C LYS A 913 -6.56 -31.09 16.71
N ASN A 914 -5.69 -30.52 15.87
CA ASN A 914 -4.73 -31.27 15.07
C ASN A 914 -3.27 -30.84 15.38
N CYS A 915 -2.96 -30.54 16.65
CA CYS A 915 -1.55 -30.41 17.07
C CYS A 915 -0.80 -31.72 16.85
N ILE A 916 0.48 -31.62 16.54
CA ILE A 916 1.32 -32.79 16.24
C ILE A 916 1.69 -33.49 17.56
N MET A 917 0.75 -34.29 18.07
CA MET A 917 0.90 -34.97 19.36
C MET A 917 1.14 -36.45 19.20
N PHE A 918 2.01 -36.96 20.06
CA PHE A 918 2.29 -38.36 20.22
C PHE A 918 1.98 -38.77 21.67
N SER A 919 1.58 -40.00 21.87
CA SER A 919 1.26 -40.50 23.20
C SER A 919 1.81 -41.90 23.46
N VAL A 920 2.02 -42.21 24.76
CA VAL A 920 2.47 -43.51 25.21
C VAL A 920 1.94 -43.77 26.64
N GLU A 921 1.62 -44.99 26.96
CA GLU A 921 1.32 -45.41 28.31
C GLU A 921 2.67 -45.77 29.02
N PRO A 922 3.04 -45.08 30.13
CA PRO A 922 4.24 -45.42 30.86
C PRO A 922 4.11 -46.79 31.55
N THR A 923 5.21 -47.44 31.84
CA THR A 923 5.19 -48.72 32.61
C THR A 923 4.55 -48.48 33.96
N PRO A 924 3.67 -49.37 34.45
CA PRO A 924 3.09 -49.25 35.80
C PRO A 924 4.16 -49.11 36.88
N GLY A 925 4.08 -47.99 37.64
CA GLY A 925 5.05 -47.69 38.71
C GLY A 925 6.26 -46.89 38.25
N ALA A 926 6.38 -46.52 36.97
CA ALA A 926 7.39 -45.58 36.54
C ALA A 926 7.12 -44.18 37.15
N THR A 927 8.16 -43.48 37.59
CA THR A 927 8.10 -42.18 38.25
C THR A 927 8.62 -41.06 37.34
N SER A 928 9.30 -41.38 36.26
CA SER A 928 9.85 -40.47 35.29
C SER A 928 10.22 -41.18 33.99
N GLY A 929 10.34 -40.44 32.94
CA GLY A 929 10.84 -40.96 31.67
C GLY A 929 11.25 -39.81 30.76
N GLU A 930 11.60 -40.18 29.56
CA GLU A 930 12.16 -39.24 28.55
C GLU A 930 11.61 -39.56 27.17
N VAL A 931 11.22 -38.52 26.45
CA VAL A 931 10.91 -38.63 25.03
C VAL A 931 12.13 -38.25 24.19
N ARG A 932 12.47 -39.09 23.22
CA ARG A 932 13.54 -38.83 22.24
C ARG A 932 12.94 -38.82 20.82
N VAL A 933 13.38 -37.85 20.00
CA VAL A 933 13.03 -37.80 18.59
C VAL A 933 14.20 -37.27 17.77
N THR A 934 14.43 -37.82 16.59
CA THR A 934 15.53 -37.40 15.72
C THR A 934 14.96 -36.75 14.48
N ASP A 935 15.47 -35.56 14.13
CA ASP A 935 15.05 -34.82 12.95
C ASP A 935 15.64 -35.42 11.65
N MET A 936 15.26 -34.88 10.50
CA MET A 936 15.74 -35.31 9.20
C MET A 936 17.24 -35.05 8.95
N PHE A 937 17.88 -34.25 9.81
CA PHE A 937 19.31 -33.89 9.75
C PHE A 937 20.16 -34.71 10.73
N GLY A 938 19.53 -35.62 11.49
CA GLY A 938 20.20 -36.49 12.46
C GLY A 938 20.39 -35.87 13.87
N ASN A 939 19.80 -34.67 14.12
CA ASN A 939 19.83 -34.11 15.47
C ASN A 939 18.79 -34.82 16.36
N THR A 940 19.18 -35.32 17.52
CA THR A 940 18.26 -35.92 18.48
C THR A 940 17.90 -34.95 19.59
N TYR A 941 16.63 -34.73 19.75
CA TYR A 941 16.03 -33.89 20.78
C TYR A 941 15.44 -34.77 21.90
N THR A 942 15.65 -34.32 23.14
CA THR A 942 15.27 -35.10 24.33
C THR A 942 14.57 -34.22 25.33
N GLN A 943 13.45 -34.68 25.88
CA GLN A 943 12.79 -34.01 26.99
C GLN A 943 12.37 -35.00 28.06
N GLN A 944 12.75 -34.72 29.30
CA GLN A 944 12.38 -35.45 30.49
C GLN A 944 11.00 -35.03 30.99
N VAL A 945 10.29 -35.97 31.60
CA VAL A 945 9.01 -35.73 32.28
C VAL A 945 8.93 -36.57 33.56
N THR A 946 8.44 -35.94 34.64
CA THR A 946 8.04 -36.63 35.87
C THR A 946 6.60 -37.09 35.71
N LEU A 947 6.30 -38.36 36.12
CA LEU A 947 4.98 -38.98 35.97
C LEU A 947 4.11 -38.78 37.18
#